data_4a8d4401db80b71b698c18ddf60bb0a4
#
_entry.id   4a8d4401db80b71b698c18ddf60bb0a4
#
_cell.length_a   1.000
_cell.length_b   1.000
_cell.length_c   1.000
_cell.angle_alpha   90.00
_cell.angle_beta   90.00
_cell.angle_gamma   90.00
#
_symmetry.space_group_name_H-M   'P 1'
#
loop_
_entity.id
_entity.type
_entity.pdbx_description
1 polymer ?
#
loop_
_entity_poly.entity_id
_entity_poly.type
_entity_poly.pdbx_seq_one_letter_code
_entity_poly.pdbx_strand_id
1 'polypeptide(L)'
;MENNKKNKTLRITDTTLRDAHQSLWATRMRTHDIIDVIDTIDKVGYYSLEVWGGATFDVCLRFLRENPWERLRLIKAKAINTPLQMLMRGQNIVGYKNYSDDLVERFVGTAHDNGIDIFRIFDALNDHRNVRSAIEAVKKSGAHAQGTLSYTISPVHTVEKYVNDAKAQVEMGIDSLCVKDMAGLLSPTMANNLVTALNKHLNIPIQIHSHATSGMACSAYLDGVRAGAGAIDCAVSSMAGFSSQPPVETMLAIFDETEFDVQLNMEALRTVNKYFLDLGPKRSLGRRSNDPIIDSEILVHQIPGGMISNFRSQLEQQGALDKLPEVLVEVSRVRKDLGYPPLVTPTSQIVGTQAVMNIICEERYKIVPQEVKSYVKGLYGKSPAAIEAAFIEKILGEEKPIDYRPADDLADTLPTAGESISDPTLITNEEDILSYCLFPEVALEFFKWRAFPENERPKTPADIELEELNPPELVESEAAVNKQNPEVLNPILHPDDYSGMSTLIEKASNLQLNELTLNKGDFNLSLRSGAISPVTNSSPSPLSKTTENKAIEASKAEVSTEKTNANNYPNTIDSIMAGTFYHASGVDATPFVSEGSTLEEGDIICIIEAMKLFNEIAAPSNCKIVKVLVSNGELITKGQPLMAIEYS
;
A
#
# COMPACT_ATOMS: atom_id res chain seq x y z
N MET A 1 27.78 33.01 23.43
CA MET A 1 27.42 31.95 22.46
C MET A 1 27.93 32.39 21.11
N GLU A 2 29.04 31.78 20.65
CA GLU A 2 29.59 32.08 19.32
C GLU A 2 28.55 31.72 18.28
N ASN A 3 28.24 32.67 17.41
CA ASN A 3 27.40 32.45 16.23
C ASN A 3 28.06 31.33 15.40
N ASN A 4 27.61 30.11 15.54
CA ASN A 4 27.97 29.01 14.63
C ASN A 4 27.55 29.43 13.24
N LYS A 5 28.51 29.85 12.40
CA LYS A 5 28.22 30.23 11.01
C LYS A 5 27.72 28.99 10.31
N LYS A 6 26.42 28.95 10.02
CA LYS A 6 25.82 27.95 9.13
C LYS A 6 26.55 28.07 7.78
N ASN A 7 27.29 27.04 7.39
CA ASN A 7 28.15 27.06 6.21
C ASN A 7 27.91 25.87 5.26
N LYS A 8 27.02 24.94 5.63
CA LYS A 8 26.68 23.76 4.84
C LYS A 8 25.19 23.80 4.49
N THR A 9 24.88 23.90 3.23
CA THR A 9 23.48 23.88 2.76
C THR A 9 22.92 22.46 2.84
N LEU A 10 21.78 22.29 3.51
CA LEU A 10 20.97 21.08 3.51
C LEU A 10 19.68 21.32 2.74
N ARG A 11 19.36 20.42 1.83
CA ARG A 11 18.18 20.49 0.95
C ARG A 11 17.06 19.59 1.50
N ILE A 12 15.81 20.02 1.37
CA ILE A 12 14.64 19.23 1.74
C ILE A 12 13.77 18.99 0.51
N THR A 13 13.47 17.73 0.22
CA THR A 13 12.42 17.32 -0.72
C THR A 13 11.12 17.14 0.06
N ASP A 14 10.05 17.77 -0.41
CA ASP A 14 8.71 17.53 0.13
C ASP A 14 8.11 16.26 -0.49
N THR A 15 7.58 15.36 0.37
CA THR A 15 6.90 14.13 -0.03
C THR A 15 5.40 14.16 0.25
N THR A 16 4.88 15.28 0.73
CA THR A 16 3.47 15.46 1.13
C THR A 16 2.51 15.09 0.01
N LEU A 17 2.84 15.48 -1.23
CA LEU A 17 1.98 15.32 -2.40
C LEU A 17 2.07 13.95 -3.09
N ARG A 18 2.91 13.04 -2.60
CA ARG A 18 3.02 11.67 -3.12
C ARG A 18 3.12 10.63 -2.02
N ASP A 19 4.30 10.46 -1.36
CA ASP A 19 4.54 9.33 -0.45
C ASP A 19 3.73 9.44 0.84
N ALA A 20 3.60 10.65 1.40
CA ALA A 20 2.87 10.87 2.62
C ALA A 20 1.37 10.52 2.48
N HIS A 21 0.69 11.04 1.46
CA HIS A 21 -0.73 10.71 1.29
C HIS A 21 -0.96 9.28 0.76
N GLN A 22 0.04 8.70 0.07
CA GLN A 22 0.02 7.27 -0.26
C GLN A 22 0.01 6.44 1.02
N SER A 23 0.84 6.82 1.99
CA SER A 23 1.03 6.08 3.25
C SER A 23 -0.09 6.30 4.27
N LEU A 24 -0.66 7.50 4.34
CA LEU A 24 -1.62 7.91 5.37
C LEU A 24 -3.07 7.94 4.90
N TRP A 25 -3.31 8.21 3.61
CA TRP A 25 -4.64 8.39 3.02
C TRP A 25 -4.90 7.42 1.87
N ALA A 26 -4.23 6.28 1.82
CA ALA A 26 -4.36 5.28 0.77
C ALA A 26 -4.33 5.88 -0.66
N THR A 27 -3.55 6.95 -0.86
CA THR A 27 -3.43 7.69 -2.12
C THR A 27 -4.72 8.45 -2.53
N ARG A 28 -5.63 8.75 -1.60
CA ARG A 28 -6.94 9.38 -1.91
C ARG A 28 -6.92 10.92 -2.03
N MET A 29 -5.73 11.56 -2.04
CA MET A 29 -5.61 12.99 -2.33
C MET A 29 -6.02 13.28 -3.77
N ARG A 30 -6.95 14.20 -3.98
CA ARG A 30 -7.50 14.55 -5.29
C ARG A 30 -6.68 15.65 -5.95
N THR A 31 -6.80 15.80 -7.26
CA THR A 31 -6.10 16.85 -8.01
C THR A 31 -6.44 18.24 -7.48
N HIS A 32 -7.72 18.53 -7.22
CA HIS A 32 -8.11 19.84 -6.68
C HIS A 32 -7.53 20.11 -5.29
N ASP A 33 -7.38 19.11 -4.43
CA ASP A 33 -6.74 19.25 -3.12
C ASP A 33 -5.29 19.76 -3.25
N ILE A 34 -4.60 19.35 -4.31
CA ILE A 34 -3.24 19.81 -4.58
C ILE A 34 -3.25 21.22 -5.18
N ILE A 35 -4.12 21.44 -6.16
CA ILE A 35 -4.18 22.69 -6.93
C ILE A 35 -4.57 23.90 -6.05
N ASP A 36 -5.34 23.67 -5.00
CA ASP A 36 -5.75 24.72 -4.05
C ASP A 36 -4.60 25.25 -3.17
N VAL A 37 -3.52 24.47 -3.01
CA VAL A 37 -2.43 24.81 -2.08
C VAL A 37 -1.04 24.87 -2.73
N ILE A 38 -0.89 24.39 -3.97
CA ILE A 38 0.42 24.25 -4.63
C ILE A 38 1.17 25.57 -4.80
N ASP A 39 0.46 26.69 -5.06
CA ASP A 39 1.07 28.01 -5.13
C ASP A 39 1.73 28.46 -3.81
N THR A 40 1.22 27.94 -2.68
CA THR A 40 1.81 28.19 -1.36
C THR A 40 2.97 27.24 -1.09
N ILE A 41 2.85 25.96 -1.49
CA ILE A 41 3.92 24.97 -1.38
C ILE A 41 5.14 25.40 -2.20
N ASP A 42 4.93 25.91 -3.41
CA ASP A 42 6.00 26.40 -4.30
C ASP A 42 6.79 27.57 -3.70
N LYS A 43 6.21 28.31 -2.74
CA LYS A 43 6.84 29.43 -2.02
C LYS A 43 7.58 29.00 -0.74
N VAL A 44 7.48 27.73 -0.34
CA VAL A 44 8.17 27.23 0.86
C VAL A 44 9.68 27.20 0.64
N GLY A 45 10.14 26.93 -0.58
CA GLY A 45 11.57 26.88 -0.92
C GLY A 45 12.15 25.48 -0.84
N TYR A 46 11.36 24.44 -1.06
CA TYR A 46 11.83 23.06 -1.14
C TYR A 46 12.82 22.86 -2.31
N TYR A 47 13.69 21.89 -2.18
CA TYR A 47 14.60 21.46 -3.26
C TYR A 47 13.83 20.82 -4.42
N SER A 48 12.85 19.98 -4.10
CA SER A 48 11.93 19.36 -5.05
C SER A 48 10.62 18.98 -4.37
N LEU A 49 9.57 18.80 -5.18
CA LEU A 49 8.27 18.26 -4.73
C LEU A 49 8.09 16.89 -5.34
N GLU A 50 8.00 15.85 -4.53
CA GLU A 50 7.64 14.53 -5.00
C GLU A 50 6.12 14.46 -5.17
N VAL A 51 5.64 14.43 -6.43
CA VAL A 51 4.23 14.61 -6.78
C VAL A 51 3.62 13.41 -7.50
N TRP A 52 4.44 12.49 -8.01
CA TRP A 52 3.98 11.45 -8.90
C TRP A 52 4.72 10.13 -8.70
N GLY A 53 4.06 9.01 -9.09
CA GLY A 53 4.60 7.66 -8.96
C GLY A 53 3.54 6.60 -9.25
N GLY A 54 3.90 5.32 -9.08
CA GLY A 54 3.06 4.20 -9.47
C GLY A 54 1.68 4.17 -8.81
N ALA A 55 1.63 4.31 -7.48
CA ALA A 55 0.35 4.32 -6.77
C ALA A 55 -0.50 5.54 -7.12
N THR A 56 0.11 6.71 -7.32
CA THR A 56 -0.61 7.92 -7.74
C THR A 56 -1.24 7.70 -9.11
N PHE A 57 -0.49 7.14 -10.06
CA PHE A 57 -0.96 6.88 -11.42
C PHE A 57 -2.15 5.89 -11.41
N ASP A 58 -1.99 4.74 -10.77
CA ASP A 58 -3.04 3.71 -10.67
C ASP A 58 -4.29 4.23 -9.96
N VAL A 59 -4.14 4.90 -8.81
CA VAL A 59 -5.26 5.40 -8.03
C VAL A 59 -6.01 6.53 -8.74
N CYS A 60 -5.32 7.40 -9.49
CA CYS A 60 -5.98 8.39 -10.33
C CYS A 60 -6.99 7.74 -11.28
N LEU A 61 -6.57 6.71 -12.01
CA LEU A 61 -7.43 6.00 -12.96
C LEU A 61 -8.51 5.17 -12.25
N ARG A 62 -8.09 4.33 -11.27
CA ARG A 62 -8.93 3.30 -10.65
C ARG A 62 -9.97 3.85 -9.69
N PHE A 63 -9.56 4.73 -8.78
CA PHE A 63 -10.41 5.17 -7.67
C PHE A 63 -10.92 6.60 -7.82
N LEU A 64 -10.07 7.52 -8.27
CA LEU A 64 -10.42 8.93 -8.36
C LEU A 64 -11.09 9.31 -9.67
N ARG A 65 -10.96 8.45 -10.71
CA ARG A 65 -11.41 8.74 -12.08
C ARG A 65 -10.86 10.07 -12.59
N GLU A 66 -9.58 10.34 -12.28
CA GLU A 66 -8.82 11.51 -12.71
C GLU A 66 -7.74 11.12 -13.72
N ASN A 67 -7.45 12.00 -14.69
CA ASN A 67 -6.35 11.79 -15.63
C ASN A 67 -5.01 12.09 -14.93
N PRO A 68 -4.10 11.09 -14.77
CA PRO A 68 -2.83 11.31 -14.07
C PRO A 68 -1.88 12.27 -14.80
N TRP A 69 -1.95 12.34 -16.14
CA TRP A 69 -1.15 13.25 -16.95
C TRP A 69 -1.63 14.70 -16.81
N GLU A 70 -2.94 14.91 -16.83
CA GLU A 70 -3.52 16.23 -16.59
C GLU A 70 -3.20 16.74 -15.18
N ARG A 71 -3.30 15.88 -14.15
CA ARG A 71 -2.88 16.22 -12.79
C ARG A 71 -1.45 16.76 -12.79
N LEU A 72 -0.52 16.09 -13.47
CA LEU A 72 0.87 16.50 -13.53
C LEU A 72 1.03 17.88 -14.19
N ARG A 73 0.36 18.11 -15.34
CA ARG A 73 0.38 19.40 -16.03
C ARG A 73 -0.17 20.54 -15.17
N LEU A 74 -1.28 20.30 -14.47
CA LEU A 74 -1.89 21.29 -13.59
C LEU A 74 -0.97 21.66 -12.42
N ILE A 75 -0.29 20.68 -11.83
CA ILE A 75 0.72 20.94 -10.79
C ILE A 75 1.88 21.74 -11.36
N LYS A 76 2.44 21.33 -12.51
CA LYS A 76 3.59 22.01 -13.13
C LYS A 76 3.28 23.45 -13.53
N ALA A 77 2.05 23.72 -13.99
CA ALA A 77 1.62 25.07 -14.35
C ALA A 77 1.62 26.06 -13.18
N LYS A 78 1.53 25.57 -11.95
CA LYS A 78 1.52 26.40 -10.73
C LYS A 78 2.81 26.32 -9.92
N ALA A 79 3.48 25.15 -9.87
CA ALA A 79 4.77 24.99 -9.20
C ALA A 79 5.90 25.43 -10.16
N ILE A 80 6.11 26.74 -10.26
CA ILE A 80 7.04 27.33 -11.23
C ILE A 80 8.48 27.47 -10.71
N ASN A 81 8.67 27.49 -9.39
CA ASN A 81 9.97 27.70 -8.75
C ASN A 81 10.62 26.38 -8.32
N THR A 82 9.81 25.37 -8.00
CA THR A 82 10.29 24.12 -7.40
C THR A 82 10.23 22.97 -8.40
N PRO A 83 11.33 22.25 -8.63
CA PRO A 83 11.37 21.08 -9.51
C PRO A 83 10.38 19.99 -9.05
N LEU A 84 9.71 19.36 -10.00
CA LEU A 84 8.81 18.24 -9.73
C LEU A 84 9.56 16.91 -9.82
N GLN A 85 9.33 16.04 -8.85
CA GLN A 85 9.94 14.74 -8.74
C GLN A 85 8.91 13.62 -8.82
N MET A 86 9.28 12.51 -9.46
CA MET A 86 8.51 11.27 -9.41
C MET A 86 9.32 10.10 -8.87
N LEU A 87 8.63 9.12 -8.31
CA LEU A 87 9.18 7.80 -8.02
C LEU A 87 8.88 6.83 -9.17
N MET A 88 9.94 6.27 -9.78
CA MET A 88 9.85 5.34 -10.91
C MET A 88 10.48 3.99 -10.55
N ARG A 89 9.79 2.90 -10.88
CA ARG A 89 10.25 1.52 -10.59
C ARG A 89 11.08 0.94 -11.74
N GLY A 90 12.17 1.59 -12.13
CA GLY A 90 13.04 1.08 -13.20
C GLY A 90 12.23 0.53 -14.39
N GLN A 91 12.48 -0.73 -14.76
CA GLN A 91 11.81 -1.40 -15.87
C GLN A 91 10.29 -1.59 -15.68
N ASN A 92 9.80 -1.51 -14.45
CA ASN A 92 8.37 -1.61 -14.14
C ASN A 92 7.65 -0.26 -14.25
N ILE A 93 8.34 0.81 -14.55
CA ILE A 93 7.81 2.18 -14.71
C ILE A 93 6.95 2.58 -13.50
N VAL A 94 5.64 2.59 -13.65
CA VAL A 94 4.63 2.82 -12.59
C VAL A 94 3.81 1.56 -12.28
N GLY A 95 4.05 0.46 -13.01
CA GLY A 95 3.34 -0.82 -12.87
C GLY A 95 4.03 -1.83 -11.97
N TYR A 96 3.65 -3.10 -12.10
CA TYR A 96 4.07 -4.22 -11.23
C TYR A 96 4.79 -5.34 -11.98
N LYS A 97 4.99 -5.21 -13.29
CA LYS A 97 5.71 -6.14 -14.17
C LYS A 97 6.75 -5.38 -14.99
N ASN A 98 7.66 -6.09 -15.62
CA ASN A 98 8.58 -5.48 -16.57
C ASN A 98 7.84 -5.07 -17.86
N TYR A 99 8.21 -3.93 -18.39
CA TYR A 99 7.74 -3.42 -19.66
C TYR A 99 8.90 -3.39 -20.67
N SER A 100 8.57 -3.30 -21.96
CA SER A 100 9.54 -3.19 -23.03
C SER A 100 10.31 -1.86 -22.97
N ASP A 101 11.51 -1.83 -23.56
CA ASP A 101 12.38 -0.66 -23.50
C ASP A 101 11.80 0.54 -24.23
N ASP A 102 11.08 0.33 -25.35
CA ASP A 102 10.38 1.38 -26.09
C ASP A 102 9.32 2.07 -25.26
N LEU A 103 8.55 1.29 -24.45
CA LEU A 103 7.56 1.84 -23.55
C LEU A 103 8.20 2.62 -22.39
N VAL A 104 9.31 2.13 -21.83
CA VAL A 104 10.08 2.84 -20.79
C VAL A 104 10.58 4.18 -21.32
N GLU A 105 11.21 4.20 -22.51
CA GLU A 105 11.72 5.42 -23.12
C GLU A 105 10.60 6.43 -23.40
N ARG A 106 9.50 5.96 -23.97
CA ARG A 106 8.36 6.83 -24.31
C ARG A 106 7.68 7.40 -23.08
N PHE A 107 7.47 6.57 -22.06
CA PHE A 107 6.88 7.04 -20.80
C PHE A 107 7.73 8.13 -20.15
N VAL A 108 9.05 7.93 -20.07
CA VAL A 108 9.97 8.90 -19.47
C VAL A 108 9.94 10.23 -20.25
N GLY A 109 10.03 10.17 -21.58
CA GLY A 109 9.93 11.37 -22.42
C GLY A 109 8.62 12.12 -22.18
N THR A 110 7.48 11.43 -22.24
CA THR A 110 6.16 12.04 -22.02
C THR A 110 6.03 12.61 -20.60
N ALA A 111 6.54 11.92 -19.56
CA ALA A 111 6.50 12.41 -18.18
C ALA A 111 7.34 13.67 -18.00
N HIS A 112 8.52 13.73 -18.64
CA HIS A 112 9.37 14.92 -18.65
C HIS A 112 8.69 16.08 -19.37
N ASP A 113 8.12 15.86 -20.55
CA ASP A 113 7.39 16.88 -21.33
C ASP A 113 6.19 17.43 -20.57
N ASN A 114 5.57 16.62 -19.71
CA ASN A 114 4.47 17.01 -18.82
C ASN A 114 4.94 17.66 -17.50
N GLY A 115 6.26 17.77 -17.26
CA GLY A 115 6.82 18.60 -16.20
C GLY A 115 7.58 17.87 -15.09
N ILE A 116 7.89 16.58 -15.23
CA ILE A 116 8.82 15.91 -14.29
C ILE A 116 10.25 16.34 -14.56
N ASP A 117 10.89 16.94 -13.58
CA ASP A 117 12.28 17.39 -13.64
C ASP A 117 13.26 16.36 -13.06
N ILE A 118 12.82 15.57 -12.05
CA ILE A 118 13.65 14.60 -11.32
C ILE A 118 12.97 13.23 -11.31
N PHE A 119 13.66 12.23 -11.83
CA PHE A 119 13.21 10.84 -11.79
C PHE A 119 14.00 10.09 -10.72
N ARG A 120 13.36 9.74 -9.61
CA ARG A 120 13.91 8.84 -8.60
C ARG A 120 13.65 7.41 -9.04
N ILE A 121 14.71 6.75 -9.54
CA ILE A 121 14.63 5.43 -10.18
C ILE A 121 15.09 4.38 -9.19
N PHE A 122 14.25 3.38 -8.90
CA PHE A 122 14.61 2.27 -8.02
C PHE A 122 14.26 0.91 -8.63
N ASP A 123 14.94 -0.10 -8.17
CA ASP A 123 14.54 -1.51 -8.34
C ASP A 123 14.36 -2.17 -6.98
N ALA A 124 13.34 -3.03 -6.87
CA ALA A 124 13.00 -3.69 -5.60
C ALA A 124 14.10 -4.61 -5.08
N LEU A 125 14.91 -5.19 -5.97
CA LEU A 125 16.00 -6.11 -5.65
C LEU A 125 17.39 -5.43 -5.63
N ASN A 126 17.45 -4.14 -5.97
CA ASN A 126 18.68 -3.41 -6.32
C ASN A 126 19.43 -4.06 -7.51
N ASP A 127 18.68 -4.71 -8.43
CA ASP A 127 19.26 -5.22 -9.67
C ASP A 127 19.48 -4.08 -10.65
N HIS A 128 20.73 -3.68 -10.79
CA HIS A 128 21.13 -2.56 -11.65
C HIS A 128 20.76 -2.76 -13.14
N ARG A 129 20.54 -4.00 -13.60
CA ARG A 129 20.10 -4.28 -14.98
C ARG A 129 18.68 -3.73 -15.23
N ASN A 130 17.81 -3.76 -14.22
CA ASN A 130 16.42 -3.31 -14.29
C ASN A 130 16.27 -1.79 -14.26
N VAL A 131 17.29 -1.04 -13.89
CA VAL A 131 17.25 0.44 -13.87
C VAL A 131 17.96 1.08 -15.07
N ARG A 132 18.70 0.30 -15.85
CA ARG A 132 19.53 0.81 -16.96
C ARG A 132 18.73 1.60 -17.98
N SER A 133 17.72 0.99 -18.61
CA SER A 133 16.91 1.62 -19.66
C SER A 133 16.20 2.87 -19.16
N ALA A 134 15.74 2.86 -17.89
CA ALA A 134 15.13 4.04 -17.27
C ALA A 134 16.14 5.18 -17.07
N ILE A 135 17.36 4.88 -16.59
CA ILE A 135 18.42 5.89 -16.43
C ILE A 135 18.81 6.48 -17.79
N GLU A 136 19.02 5.64 -18.81
CA GLU A 136 19.35 6.05 -20.17
C GLU A 136 18.26 6.95 -20.76
N ALA A 137 16.99 6.59 -20.61
CA ALA A 137 15.84 7.37 -21.07
C ALA A 137 15.78 8.75 -20.38
N VAL A 138 15.97 8.79 -19.06
CA VAL A 138 16.00 10.06 -18.30
C VAL A 138 17.17 10.93 -18.72
N LYS A 139 18.36 10.36 -18.92
CA LYS A 139 19.52 11.13 -19.41
C LYS A 139 19.28 11.66 -20.83
N LYS A 140 18.63 10.88 -21.70
CA LYS A 140 18.26 11.28 -23.05
C LYS A 140 17.24 12.43 -23.07
N SER A 141 16.29 12.46 -22.14
CA SER A 141 15.31 13.55 -22.00
C SER A 141 15.92 14.85 -21.46
N GLY A 142 17.11 14.80 -20.85
CA GLY A 142 17.76 15.94 -20.21
C GLY A 142 17.31 16.17 -18.76
N ALA A 143 16.46 15.32 -18.21
CA ALA A 143 16.02 15.37 -16.82
C ALA A 143 17.09 14.84 -15.84
N HIS A 144 16.88 15.07 -14.54
CA HIS A 144 17.78 14.61 -13.49
C HIS A 144 17.47 13.14 -13.13
N ALA A 145 18.45 12.27 -13.31
CA ALA A 145 18.38 10.87 -12.93
C ALA A 145 18.88 10.68 -11.49
N GLN A 146 17.97 10.44 -10.55
CA GLN A 146 18.33 10.07 -9.19
C GLN A 146 18.28 8.55 -9.04
N GLY A 147 19.45 7.92 -8.91
CA GLY A 147 19.56 6.49 -8.59
C GLY A 147 19.10 6.21 -7.15
N THR A 148 18.73 4.98 -6.87
CA THR A 148 18.19 4.63 -5.55
C THR A 148 18.72 3.28 -5.07
N LEU A 149 19.04 3.21 -3.78
CA LEU A 149 19.29 1.97 -3.05
C LEU A 149 18.07 1.64 -2.21
N SER A 150 17.38 0.55 -2.49
CA SER A 150 16.32 -0.01 -1.64
C SER A 150 16.96 -0.58 -0.38
N TYR A 151 16.90 0.20 0.72
CA TYR A 151 17.54 -0.17 1.97
C TYR A 151 16.73 -1.22 2.74
N THR A 152 17.42 -2.20 3.27
CA THR A 152 16.86 -3.22 4.17
C THR A 152 17.97 -3.83 5.02
N ILE A 153 17.60 -4.60 6.03
CA ILE A 153 18.52 -5.33 6.91
C ILE A 153 18.45 -6.82 6.60
N SER A 154 19.59 -7.44 6.32
CA SER A 154 19.75 -8.89 6.21
C SER A 154 21.23 -9.27 6.26
N PRO A 155 21.59 -10.57 6.37
CA PRO A 155 22.99 -11.02 6.35
C PRO A 155 23.75 -10.62 5.08
N VAL A 156 23.05 -10.34 3.96
CA VAL A 156 23.68 -10.05 2.65
C VAL A 156 23.65 -8.56 2.28
N HIS A 157 22.84 -7.75 2.97
CA HIS A 157 22.76 -6.31 2.74
C HIS A 157 23.79 -5.58 3.61
N THR A 158 25.06 -5.64 3.20
CA THR A 158 26.19 -4.98 3.88
C THR A 158 26.46 -3.60 3.28
N VAL A 159 27.17 -2.75 4.03
CA VAL A 159 27.62 -1.43 3.53
C VAL A 159 28.43 -1.57 2.23
N GLU A 160 29.29 -2.59 2.15
CA GLU A 160 30.08 -2.86 0.95
C GLU A 160 29.21 -3.20 -0.25
N LYS A 161 28.16 -4.03 -0.07
CA LYS A 161 27.20 -4.33 -1.14
C LYS A 161 26.51 -3.06 -1.62
N TYR A 162 25.99 -2.24 -0.72
CA TYR A 162 25.34 -0.97 -1.10
C TYR A 162 26.28 -0.02 -1.85
N VAL A 163 27.56 0.06 -1.45
CA VAL A 163 28.57 0.85 -2.16
C VAL A 163 28.79 0.31 -3.58
N ASN A 164 28.83 -1.01 -3.76
CA ASN A 164 29.00 -1.62 -5.08
C ASN A 164 27.77 -1.41 -5.97
N ASP A 165 26.55 -1.58 -5.41
CA ASP A 165 25.30 -1.32 -6.13
C ASP A 165 25.21 0.17 -6.56
N ALA A 166 25.65 1.10 -5.69
CA ALA A 166 25.70 2.52 -5.99
C ALA A 166 26.72 2.85 -7.09
N LYS A 167 27.94 2.26 -7.07
CA LYS A 167 28.95 2.45 -8.13
C LYS A 167 28.43 2.04 -9.50
N ALA A 168 27.73 0.89 -9.57
CA ALA A 168 27.13 0.44 -10.82
C ALA A 168 26.12 1.45 -11.38
N GLN A 169 25.31 2.08 -10.53
CA GLN A 169 24.38 3.13 -10.98
C GLN A 169 25.11 4.43 -11.39
N VAL A 170 26.21 4.81 -10.70
CA VAL A 170 27.04 5.95 -11.09
C VAL A 170 27.67 5.73 -12.47
N GLU A 171 28.15 4.52 -12.76
CA GLU A 171 28.67 4.16 -14.09
C GLU A 171 27.61 4.27 -15.19
N MET A 172 26.32 4.15 -14.87
CA MET A 172 25.20 4.39 -15.79
C MET A 172 24.88 5.89 -15.97
N GLY A 173 25.47 6.78 -15.17
CA GLY A 173 25.36 8.23 -15.31
C GLY A 173 24.27 8.89 -14.48
N ILE A 174 23.90 8.34 -13.31
CA ILE A 174 23.00 9.03 -12.37
C ILE A 174 23.61 10.35 -11.87
N ASP A 175 22.76 11.34 -11.62
CA ASP A 175 23.17 12.68 -11.16
C ASP A 175 23.22 12.78 -9.62
N SER A 176 22.43 11.97 -8.92
CA SER A 176 22.41 11.85 -7.46
C SER A 176 21.97 10.48 -7.02
N LEU A 177 22.19 10.13 -5.74
CA LEU A 177 21.82 8.84 -5.17
C LEU A 177 20.90 9.04 -3.97
N CYS A 178 19.81 8.26 -3.90
CA CYS A 178 18.92 8.19 -2.74
C CYS A 178 19.11 6.86 -1.98
N VAL A 179 19.36 6.94 -0.68
CA VAL A 179 19.21 5.79 0.24
C VAL A 179 17.76 5.76 0.69
N LYS A 180 16.98 4.78 0.23
CA LYS A 180 15.53 4.69 0.44
C LYS A 180 15.16 3.58 1.40
N ASP A 181 14.79 3.97 2.61
CA ASP A 181 14.32 3.10 3.69
C ASP A 181 12.80 3.17 3.83
N MET A 182 12.10 2.26 3.17
CA MET A 182 10.63 2.23 3.19
C MET A 182 10.03 1.64 4.47
N ALA A 183 10.83 0.92 5.26
CA ALA A 183 10.36 0.26 6.46
C ALA A 183 10.71 1.03 7.74
N GLY A 184 11.56 2.08 7.66
CA GLY A 184 12.01 2.80 8.84
C GLY A 184 13.05 2.03 9.66
N LEU A 185 13.88 1.22 9.01
CA LEU A 185 14.88 0.34 9.64
C LEU A 185 16.26 1.00 9.74
N LEU A 186 16.48 2.11 9.05
CA LEU A 186 17.78 2.80 9.03
C LEU A 186 18.09 3.40 10.40
N SER A 187 18.98 2.76 11.14
CA SER A 187 19.43 3.30 12.43
C SER A 187 20.39 4.49 12.24
N PRO A 188 20.49 5.41 13.23
CA PRO A 188 21.43 6.55 13.17
C PRO A 188 22.86 6.13 12.85
N THR A 189 23.37 5.11 13.55
CA THR A 189 24.72 4.56 13.32
C THR A 189 24.88 4.02 11.90
N MET A 190 23.89 3.30 11.38
CA MET A 190 23.96 2.77 10.02
C MET A 190 23.86 3.89 8.97
N ALA A 191 23.03 4.91 9.20
CA ALA A 191 22.96 6.09 8.33
C ALA A 191 24.32 6.78 8.23
N ASN A 192 24.99 6.97 9.38
CA ASN A 192 26.35 7.54 9.40
C ASN A 192 27.34 6.66 8.64
N ASN A 193 27.40 5.36 8.95
CA ASN A 193 28.36 4.44 8.33
C ASN A 193 28.16 4.32 6.81
N LEU A 194 26.91 4.18 6.38
CA LEU A 194 26.57 4.04 4.96
C LEU A 194 26.87 5.30 4.18
N VAL A 195 26.42 6.47 4.65
CA VAL A 195 26.67 7.75 3.97
C VAL A 195 28.17 8.07 3.95
N THR A 196 28.90 7.83 5.02
CA THR A 196 30.36 7.99 5.05
C THR A 196 31.05 7.10 4.00
N ALA A 197 30.64 5.83 3.90
CA ALA A 197 31.20 4.91 2.92
C ALA A 197 30.84 5.32 1.48
N LEU A 198 29.60 5.73 1.24
CA LEU A 198 29.17 6.22 -0.07
C LEU A 198 29.95 7.46 -0.50
N ASN A 199 30.08 8.48 0.36
CA ASN A 199 30.85 9.70 0.08
C ASN A 199 32.35 9.43 -0.16
N LYS A 200 32.91 8.41 0.47
CA LYS A 200 34.30 8.00 0.23
C LYS A 200 34.51 7.45 -1.18
N HIS A 201 33.50 6.83 -1.76
CA HIS A 201 33.63 6.10 -3.02
C HIS A 201 32.93 6.79 -4.20
N LEU A 202 32.01 7.71 -3.95
CA LEU A 202 31.19 8.37 -4.97
C LEU A 202 31.43 9.88 -4.92
N ASN A 203 31.33 10.53 -6.09
CA ASN A 203 31.44 11.98 -6.20
C ASN A 203 30.13 12.59 -6.73
N ILE A 204 28.99 12.16 -6.14
CA ILE A 204 27.66 12.66 -6.46
C ILE A 204 26.89 12.95 -5.17
N PRO A 205 25.87 13.84 -5.19
CA PRO A 205 25.05 14.14 -4.02
C PRO A 205 24.31 12.90 -3.51
N ILE A 206 24.24 12.77 -2.18
CA ILE A 206 23.50 11.70 -1.49
C ILE A 206 22.29 12.30 -0.80
N GLN A 207 21.14 11.68 -0.96
CA GLN A 207 19.88 11.98 -0.31
C GLN A 207 19.44 10.81 0.56
N ILE A 208 18.79 11.09 1.69
CA ILE A 208 18.22 10.07 2.56
C ILE A 208 16.71 10.20 2.58
N HIS A 209 16.04 9.07 2.38
CA HIS A 209 14.61 8.88 2.55
C HIS A 209 14.37 7.76 3.55
N SER A 210 13.62 8.02 4.62
CA SER A 210 13.24 7.01 5.59
C SER A 210 11.83 7.25 6.10
N HIS A 211 11.05 6.19 6.23
CA HIS A 211 9.76 6.23 6.89
C HIS A 211 9.94 6.29 8.41
N ALA A 212 9.03 7.00 9.09
CA ALA A 212 9.13 7.23 10.53
C ALA A 212 8.54 6.10 11.39
N THR A 213 8.22 4.95 10.81
CA THR A 213 7.47 3.85 11.44
C THR A 213 8.09 3.39 12.76
N SER A 214 9.42 3.22 12.81
CA SER A 214 10.15 2.81 14.03
C SER A 214 10.44 3.95 15.00
N GLY A 215 10.21 5.21 14.60
CA GLY A 215 10.59 6.39 15.35
C GLY A 215 12.05 6.84 15.19
N MET A 216 12.90 6.09 14.47
CA MET A 216 14.33 6.40 14.34
C MET A 216 14.65 7.43 13.24
N ALA A 217 13.77 7.71 12.31
CA ALA A 217 14.07 8.43 11.08
C ALA A 217 14.66 9.84 11.29
N CYS A 218 14.16 10.63 12.26
CA CYS A 218 14.73 11.97 12.55
C CYS A 218 16.19 11.87 12.99
N SER A 219 16.51 10.90 13.85
CA SER A 219 17.87 10.68 14.34
C SER A 219 18.79 10.12 13.25
N ALA A 220 18.27 9.23 12.40
CA ALA A 220 19.00 8.70 11.25
C ALA A 220 19.33 9.80 10.24
N TYR A 221 18.40 10.74 10.00
CA TYR A 221 18.65 11.91 9.15
C TYR A 221 19.75 12.81 9.71
N LEU A 222 19.68 13.12 11.00
CA LEU A 222 20.72 13.96 11.65
C LEU A 222 22.11 13.35 11.48
N ASP A 223 22.28 12.06 11.78
CA ASP A 223 23.58 11.39 11.69
C ASP A 223 24.03 11.17 10.23
N GLY A 224 23.10 10.89 9.32
CA GLY A 224 23.40 10.80 7.89
C GLY A 224 23.82 12.14 7.27
N VAL A 225 23.18 13.23 7.67
CA VAL A 225 23.56 14.60 7.23
C VAL A 225 24.93 14.98 7.80
N ARG A 226 25.21 14.66 9.06
CA ARG A 226 26.55 14.84 9.63
C ARG A 226 27.63 14.04 8.91
N ALA A 227 27.28 12.88 8.37
CA ALA A 227 28.16 12.05 7.52
C ALA A 227 28.28 12.56 6.08
N GLY A 228 27.54 13.61 5.70
CA GLY A 228 27.65 14.30 4.42
C GLY A 228 26.51 14.04 3.44
N ALA A 229 25.36 13.57 3.87
CA ALA A 229 24.16 13.63 3.02
C ALA A 229 23.76 15.08 2.79
N GLY A 230 23.50 15.45 1.52
CA GLY A 230 23.19 16.82 1.10
C GLY A 230 21.70 17.11 1.01
N ALA A 231 20.84 16.08 1.11
CA ALA A 231 19.39 16.23 1.07
C ALA A 231 18.69 15.17 1.91
N ILE A 232 17.48 15.51 2.39
CA ILE A 232 16.57 14.61 3.13
C ILE A 232 15.14 14.77 2.61
N ASP A 233 14.33 13.72 2.79
CA ASP A 233 12.92 13.72 2.45
C ASP A 233 12.07 13.95 3.71
N CYS A 234 11.16 14.91 3.64
CA CYS A 234 10.26 15.23 4.74
C CYS A 234 8.84 15.42 4.22
N ALA A 235 7.88 15.36 5.12
CA ALA A 235 6.50 15.76 4.84
C ALA A 235 6.09 16.90 5.81
N VAL A 236 5.10 17.72 5.44
CA VAL A 236 4.52 18.69 6.35
C VAL A 236 3.95 17.99 7.59
N SER A 237 4.03 18.60 8.77
CA SER A 237 3.73 17.93 10.05
C SER A 237 2.37 17.23 10.10
N SER A 238 1.33 17.80 9.48
CA SER A 238 0.00 17.19 9.39
C SER A 238 -0.05 15.91 8.53
N MET A 239 0.98 15.68 7.71
CA MET A 239 1.12 14.54 6.80
C MET A 239 2.38 13.72 7.10
N ALA A 240 3.00 13.92 8.24
CA ALA A 240 4.27 13.29 8.62
C ALA A 240 4.09 12.21 9.71
N GLY A 241 5.16 11.47 9.96
CA GLY A 241 5.22 10.46 11.03
C GLY A 241 4.63 9.11 10.66
N PHE A 242 4.74 8.15 11.54
CA PHE A 242 4.30 6.77 11.37
C PHE A 242 4.82 6.16 10.05
N SER A 243 3.93 5.74 9.15
CA SER A 243 4.28 5.20 7.84
C SER A 243 4.66 6.26 6.79
N SER A 244 4.66 7.55 7.14
CA SER A 244 5.16 8.66 6.33
C SER A 244 6.58 9.06 6.74
N GLN A 245 7.10 10.16 6.20
CA GLN A 245 8.44 10.69 6.47
C GLN A 245 8.47 11.58 7.72
N PRO A 246 9.66 11.97 8.21
CA PRO A 246 9.82 12.95 9.28
C PRO A 246 9.16 14.30 8.97
N PRO A 247 8.61 14.99 10.01
CA PRO A 247 8.03 16.31 9.82
C PRO A 247 9.10 17.37 9.47
N VAL A 248 8.81 18.18 8.46
CA VAL A 248 9.70 19.27 8.03
C VAL A 248 10.02 20.21 9.19
N GLU A 249 8.99 20.64 9.95
CA GLU A 249 9.13 21.60 11.05
C GLU A 249 10.02 21.05 12.17
N THR A 250 9.92 19.76 12.45
CA THR A 250 10.79 19.08 13.45
C THR A 250 12.23 19.05 12.94
N MET A 251 12.45 18.70 11.67
CA MET A 251 13.80 18.66 11.11
C MET A 251 14.44 20.05 11.07
N LEU A 252 13.67 21.11 10.76
CA LEU A 252 14.16 22.48 10.85
C LEU A 252 14.63 22.82 12.26
N ALA A 253 13.85 22.47 13.28
CA ALA A 253 14.23 22.70 14.69
C ALA A 253 15.49 21.90 15.07
N ILE A 254 15.64 20.65 14.61
CA ILE A 254 16.83 19.82 14.86
C ILE A 254 18.08 20.46 14.24
N PHE A 255 17.98 21.03 13.02
CA PHE A 255 19.13 21.63 12.33
C PHE A 255 19.39 23.09 12.70
N ASP A 256 18.48 23.76 13.43
CA ASP A 256 18.64 25.18 13.75
C ASP A 256 19.87 25.46 14.63
N GLU A 257 20.25 24.54 15.53
CA GLU A 257 21.39 24.64 16.41
C GLU A 257 22.67 23.98 15.85
N THR A 258 22.69 23.67 14.54
CA THR A 258 23.81 23.00 13.87
C THR A 258 24.50 23.91 12.85
N GLU A 259 25.59 23.41 12.24
CA GLU A 259 26.28 24.10 11.12
C GLU A 259 25.51 24.02 9.79
N PHE A 260 24.39 23.32 9.73
CA PHE A 260 23.60 23.18 8.51
C PHE A 260 22.60 24.32 8.34
N ASP A 261 22.54 24.84 7.12
CA ASP A 261 21.60 25.90 6.74
C ASP A 261 20.46 25.33 5.91
N VAL A 262 19.25 25.47 6.42
CA VAL A 262 18.00 25.05 5.75
C VAL A 262 17.12 26.29 5.59
N GLN A 263 17.02 26.77 4.36
CA GLN A 263 16.30 28.02 4.07
C GLN A 263 14.90 27.68 3.55
N LEU A 264 13.93 27.63 4.44
CA LEU A 264 12.51 27.49 4.10
C LEU A 264 11.68 28.66 4.63
N ASN A 265 10.64 29.00 3.88
CA ASN A 265 9.65 30.02 4.30
C ASN A 265 8.67 29.41 5.32
N MET A 266 8.88 29.72 6.58
CA MET A 266 8.08 29.20 7.69
C MET A 266 6.63 29.67 7.69
N GLU A 267 6.31 30.84 7.15
CA GLU A 267 4.94 31.32 7.05
C GLU A 267 4.15 30.53 6.01
N ALA A 268 4.74 30.32 4.84
CA ALA A 268 4.18 29.46 3.81
C ALA A 268 4.00 28.02 4.33
N LEU A 269 5.02 27.48 5.01
CA LEU A 269 4.98 26.11 5.57
C LEU A 269 3.83 25.94 6.59
N ARG A 270 3.63 26.92 7.50
CA ARG A 270 2.52 26.90 8.46
C ARG A 270 1.16 26.94 7.76
N THR A 271 1.04 27.71 6.69
CA THR A 271 -0.19 27.78 5.89
C THR A 271 -0.49 26.43 5.23
N VAL A 272 0.52 25.78 4.65
CA VAL A 272 0.41 24.43 4.07
C VAL A 272 0.03 23.40 5.13
N ASN A 273 0.68 23.44 6.30
CA ASN A 273 0.37 22.53 7.40
C ASN A 273 -1.10 22.65 7.86
N LYS A 274 -1.58 23.88 8.03
CA LYS A 274 -2.98 24.13 8.40
C LYS A 274 -3.95 23.59 7.35
N TYR A 275 -3.65 23.82 6.06
CA TYR A 275 -4.48 23.32 4.97
C TYR A 275 -4.67 21.80 5.03
N PHE A 276 -3.57 21.03 5.16
CA PHE A 276 -3.66 19.58 5.23
C PHE A 276 -4.23 19.08 6.56
N LEU A 277 -4.07 19.81 7.65
CA LEU A 277 -4.75 19.50 8.91
C LEU A 277 -6.28 19.59 8.77
N ASP A 278 -6.77 20.60 8.08
CA ASP A 278 -8.21 20.82 7.82
C ASP A 278 -8.76 19.84 6.76
N LEU A 279 -7.91 19.38 5.82
CA LEU A 279 -8.27 18.46 4.76
C LEU A 279 -8.28 16.99 5.24
N GLY A 280 -7.40 16.64 6.17
CA GLY A 280 -7.18 15.25 6.63
C GLY A 280 -8.47 14.49 6.97
N PRO A 281 -9.39 15.04 7.80
CA PRO A 281 -10.65 14.36 8.14
C PRO A 281 -11.53 14.02 6.93
N LYS A 282 -11.37 14.74 5.80
CA LYS A 282 -12.15 14.54 4.58
C LYS A 282 -11.54 13.53 3.61
N ARG A 283 -10.29 13.13 3.80
CA ARG A 283 -9.52 12.30 2.87
C ARG A 283 -8.92 11.05 3.49
N SER A 284 -8.69 11.04 4.79
CA SER A 284 -8.22 9.85 5.48
C SER A 284 -9.34 8.80 5.53
N LEU A 285 -9.09 7.63 4.97
CA LEU A 285 -10.01 6.49 5.01
C LEU A 285 -9.92 5.78 6.38
N GLY A 286 -10.17 6.53 7.46
CA GLY A 286 -10.23 5.97 8.79
C GLY A 286 -8.96 5.26 9.21
N ARG A 287 -7.93 6.00 9.62
CA ARG A 287 -6.89 5.43 10.48
C ARG A 287 -7.62 4.84 11.70
N ARG A 288 -7.45 3.54 11.95
CA ARG A 288 -8.06 2.90 13.12
C ARG A 288 -7.59 3.67 14.36
N SER A 289 -8.48 4.04 15.25
CA SER A 289 -8.15 4.84 16.47
C SER A 289 -7.07 4.17 17.35
N ASN A 290 -6.84 2.88 17.16
CA ASN A 290 -5.89 2.05 17.91
C ASN A 290 -4.59 1.76 17.14
N ASP A 291 -4.37 2.33 15.95
CA ASP A 291 -3.11 2.14 15.24
C ASP A 291 -1.99 2.88 15.99
N PRO A 292 -0.84 2.23 16.24
CA PRO A 292 0.27 2.86 16.94
C PRO A 292 0.81 4.04 16.11
N ILE A 293 1.21 5.11 16.79
CA ILE A 293 1.90 6.26 16.16
C ILE A 293 3.33 5.87 15.78
N ILE A 294 3.94 5.00 16.59
CA ILE A 294 5.27 4.39 16.37
C ILE A 294 5.08 2.89 16.54
N ASP A 295 5.57 2.12 15.59
CA ASP A 295 5.56 0.67 15.65
C ASP A 295 6.99 0.15 15.81
N SER A 296 7.36 -0.19 17.04
CA SER A 296 8.67 -0.76 17.34
C SER A 296 8.82 -2.23 16.93
N GLU A 297 7.72 -2.95 16.73
CA GLU A 297 7.75 -4.36 16.29
C GLU A 297 8.33 -4.49 14.87
N ILE A 298 8.32 -3.43 14.09
CA ILE A 298 8.99 -3.39 12.78
C ILE A 298 10.50 -3.71 12.88
N LEU A 299 11.12 -3.40 14.01
CA LEU A 299 12.53 -3.72 14.23
C LEU A 299 12.77 -5.22 14.38
N VAL A 300 11.74 -5.98 14.76
CA VAL A 300 11.77 -7.44 14.90
C VAL A 300 11.40 -8.12 13.58
N HIS A 301 10.24 -7.82 13.02
CA HIS A 301 9.74 -8.51 11.83
C HIS A 301 10.19 -7.86 10.50
N GLN A 302 10.67 -6.60 10.53
CA GLN A 302 11.15 -5.85 9.36
C GLN A 302 10.10 -5.66 8.23
N ILE A 303 8.82 -5.70 8.58
CA ILE A 303 7.70 -5.64 7.65
C ILE A 303 7.13 -4.22 7.65
N PRO A 304 7.10 -3.51 6.51
CA PRO A 304 6.50 -2.18 6.43
C PRO A 304 5.05 -2.15 6.91
N GLY A 305 4.64 -1.08 7.62
CA GLY A 305 3.31 -0.97 8.22
C GLY A 305 2.16 -1.16 7.24
N GLY A 306 2.30 -0.70 5.99
CA GLY A 306 1.32 -0.95 4.93
C GLY A 306 1.12 -2.42 4.58
N MET A 307 2.14 -3.28 4.73
CA MET A 307 1.99 -4.73 4.57
C MET A 307 1.17 -5.35 5.70
N ILE A 308 1.39 -4.92 6.95
CA ILE A 308 0.66 -5.47 8.11
C ILE A 308 -0.84 -5.18 7.96
N SER A 309 -1.20 -3.97 7.53
CA SER A 309 -2.60 -3.64 7.23
C SER A 309 -3.21 -4.54 6.16
N ASN A 310 -2.44 -4.85 5.10
CA ASN A 310 -2.86 -5.80 4.07
C ASN A 310 -3.05 -7.21 4.65
N PHE A 311 -2.12 -7.71 5.49
CA PHE A 311 -2.25 -9.03 6.12
C PHE A 311 -3.49 -9.12 7.01
N ARG A 312 -3.77 -8.08 7.79
CA ARG A 312 -4.99 -8.03 8.61
C ARG A 312 -6.24 -8.16 7.74
N SER A 313 -6.35 -7.35 6.69
CA SER A 313 -7.50 -7.42 5.77
C SER A 313 -7.62 -8.78 5.09
N GLN A 314 -6.52 -9.36 4.64
CA GLN A 314 -6.48 -10.69 4.00
C GLN A 314 -6.89 -11.80 4.97
N LEU A 315 -6.36 -11.78 6.19
CA LEU A 315 -6.68 -12.76 7.22
C LEU A 315 -8.13 -12.62 7.74
N GLU A 316 -8.64 -11.38 7.83
CA GLU A 316 -10.07 -11.13 8.13
C GLU A 316 -10.98 -11.76 7.08
N GLN A 317 -10.68 -11.59 5.79
CA GLN A 317 -11.42 -12.20 4.67
C GLN A 317 -11.41 -13.74 4.74
N GLN A 318 -10.33 -14.32 5.28
CA GLN A 318 -10.19 -15.76 5.47
C GLN A 318 -10.71 -16.25 6.83
N GLY A 319 -11.19 -15.36 7.69
CA GLY A 319 -11.62 -15.70 9.06
C GLY A 319 -10.48 -16.21 9.97
N ALA A 320 -9.23 -15.79 9.70
CA ALA A 320 -8.01 -16.29 10.34
C ALA A 320 -7.13 -15.16 10.92
N LEU A 321 -7.76 -14.09 11.42
CA LEU A 321 -7.04 -12.92 11.96
C LEU A 321 -6.15 -13.27 13.17
N ASP A 322 -6.52 -14.27 13.94
CA ASP A 322 -5.77 -14.83 15.06
C ASP A 322 -4.40 -15.40 14.64
N LYS A 323 -4.22 -15.80 13.38
CA LYS A 323 -2.96 -16.30 12.82
C LYS A 323 -1.96 -15.21 12.43
N LEU A 324 -2.28 -13.93 12.58
CA LEU A 324 -1.37 -12.83 12.23
C LEU A 324 0.03 -12.94 12.84
N PRO A 325 0.21 -13.28 14.13
CA PRO A 325 1.56 -13.45 14.69
C PRO A 325 2.40 -14.54 14.00
N GLU A 326 1.75 -15.64 13.61
CA GLU A 326 2.41 -16.73 12.88
C GLU A 326 2.83 -16.30 11.48
N VAL A 327 1.99 -15.53 10.77
CA VAL A 327 2.30 -14.96 9.46
C VAL A 327 3.51 -14.03 9.54
N LEU A 328 3.61 -13.16 10.56
CA LEU A 328 4.76 -12.26 10.72
C LEU A 328 6.08 -13.03 10.89
N VAL A 329 6.08 -14.15 11.61
CA VAL A 329 7.25 -15.04 11.73
C VAL A 329 7.55 -15.72 10.39
N GLU A 330 6.52 -16.19 9.68
CA GLU A 330 6.67 -16.90 8.41
C GLU A 330 7.18 -15.99 7.28
N VAL A 331 6.84 -14.69 7.28
CA VAL A 331 7.40 -13.70 6.36
C VAL A 331 8.92 -13.71 6.38
N SER A 332 9.52 -13.76 7.58
CA SER A 332 10.99 -13.78 7.72
C SER A 332 11.60 -15.05 7.13
N ARG A 333 10.91 -16.19 7.22
CA ARG A 333 11.35 -17.48 6.66
C ARG A 333 11.21 -17.50 5.14
N VAL A 334 10.08 -17.08 4.61
CA VAL A 334 9.85 -16.97 3.15
C VAL A 334 10.84 -15.99 2.54
N ARG A 335 11.09 -14.85 3.19
CA ARG A 335 12.08 -13.87 2.74
C ARG A 335 13.48 -14.48 2.64
N LYS A 336 13.87 -15.31 3.61
CA LYS A 336 15.15 -16.05 3.56
C LYS A 336 15.19 -17.02 2.40
N ASP A 337 14.15 -17.84 2.21
CA ASP A 337 14.07 -18.83 1.13
C ASP A 337 14.15 -18.16 -0.26
N LEU A 338 13.62 -16.95 -0.39
CA LEU A 338 13.68 -16.14 -1.62
C LEU A 338 14.96 -15.29 -1.77
N GLY A 339 16.01 -15.55 -0.97
CA GLY A 339 17.29 -14.85 -1.09
C GLY A 339 17.30 -13.44 -0.54
N TYR A 340 16.50 -13.15 0.50
CA TYR A 340 16.45 -11.89 1.26
C TYR A 340 16.07 -10.66 0.44
N PRO A 341 15.00 -10.67 -0.39
CA PRO A 341 14.58 -9.45 -1.06
C PRO A 341 14.25 -8.32 -0.06
N PRO A 342 14.50 -7.06 -0.40
CA PRO A 342 13.91 -5.94 0.32
C PRO A 342 12.38 -6.01 0.26
N LEU A 343 11.70 -5.69 1.37
CA LEU A 343 10.23 -5.72 1.42
C LEU A 343 9.64 -4.41 0.89
N VAL A 344 9.79 -4.20 -0.39
CA VAL A 344 9.23 -3.07 -1.16
C VAL A 344 8.36 -3.63 -2.29
N THR A 345 7.46 -2.83 -2.85
CA THR A 345 6.63 -3.28 -3.97
C THR A 345 7.48 -3.58 -5.22
N PRO A 346 7.33 -4.76 -5.90
CA PRO A 346 6.31 -5.79 -5.65
C PRO A 346 6.74 -6.92 -4.68
N THR A 347 8.02 -7.02 -4.31
CA THR A 347 8.57 -8.14 -3.52
C THR A 347 7.90 -8.31 -2.16
N SER A 348 7.44 -7.22 -1.55
CA SER A 348 6.66 -7.26 -0.31
C SER A 348 5.36 -8.06 -0.47
N GLN A 349 4.66 -7.91 -1.59
CA GLN A 349 3.45 -8.68 -1.88
C GLN A 349 3.78 -10.16 -2.12
N ILE A 350 4.81 -10.45 -2.92
CA ILE A 350 5.26 -11.82 -3.23
C ILE A 350 5.57 -12.59 -1.94
N VAL A 351 6.43 -12.02 -1.09
CA VAL A 351 6.83 -12.63 0.19
C VAL A 351 5.62 -12.76 1.13
N GLY A 352 4.82 -11.70 1.21
CA GLY A 352 3.69 -11.64 2.13
C GLY A 352 2.60 -12.64 1.80
N THR A 353 2.18 -12.71 0.53
CA THR A 353 1.15 -13.65 0.10
C THR A 353 1.60 -15.09 0.31
N GLN A 354 2.85 -15.43 -0.04
CA GLN A 354 3.35 -16.78 0.23
C GLN A 354 3.37 -17.10 1.71
N ALA A 355 3.73 -16.16 2.58
CA ALA A 355 3.70 -16.39 4.03
C ALA A 355 2.29 -16.64 4.55
N VAL A 356 1.31 -15.86 4.11
CA VAL A 356 -0.10 -16.07 4.45
C VAL A 356 -0.57 -17.44 3.96
N MET A 357 -0.25 -17.82 2.71
CA MET A 357 -0.60 -19.14 2.14
C MET A 357 -0.01 -20.28 2.94
N ASN A 358 1.27 -20.21 3.32
CA ASN A 358 1.93 -21.23 4.12
C ASN A 358 1.21 -21.49 5.45
N ILE A 359 0.69 -20.42 6.09
CA ILE A 359 -0.02 -20.51 7.37
C ILE A 359 -1.47 -21.00 7.19
N ILE A 360 -2.18 -20.50 6.17
CA ILE A 360 -3.57 -20.90 5.92
C ILE A 360 -3.67 -22.37 5.47
N CYS A 361 -2.71 -22.83 4.65
CA CYS A 361 -2.67 -24.22 4.15
C CYS A 361 -2.01 -25.19 5.14
N GLU A 362 -1.47 -24.70 6.27
CA GLU A 362 -0.78 -25.49 7.31
C GLU A 362 0.44 -26.28 6.78
N GLU A 363 0.85 -26.01 5.55
CA GLU A 363 2.00 -26.65 4.88
C GLU A 363 2.71 -25.60 4.02
N ARG A 364 4.06 -25.50 4.21
CA ARG A 364 4.87 -24.52 3.49
C ARG A 364 5.01 -24.88 2.02
N TYR A 365 4.65 -23.91 1.15
CA TYR A 365 4.72 -24.05 -0.31
C TYR A 365 3.86 -25.19 -0.87
N LYS A 366 2.74 -25.51 -0.22
CA LYS A 366 1.71 -26.39 -0.77
C LYS A 366 1.02 -25.72 -1.96
N ILE A 367 0.78 -24.41 -1.82
CA ILE A 367 0.31 -23.53 -2.89
C ILE A 367 1.37 -22.48 -3.12
N VAL A 368 1.76 -22.30 -4.36
CA VAL A 368 2.77 -21.34 -4.79
C VAL A 368 2.13 -20.41 -5.82
N PRO A 369 1.86 -19.14 -5.48
CA PRO A 369 1.36 -18.15 -6.43
C PRO A 369 2.30 -18.01 -7.64
N GLN A 370 1.71 -17.64 -8.79
CA GLN A 370 2.47 -17.48 -10.03
C GLN A 370 3.58 -16.42 -9.90
N GLU A 371 3.34 -15.39 -9.09
CA GLU A 371 4.34 -14.36 -8.83
C GLU A 371 5.56 -14.88 -8.08
N VAL A 372 5.39 -15.86 -7.18
CA VAL A 372 6.50 -16.53 -6.49
C VAL A 372 7.30 -17.40 -7.46
N LYS A 373 6.61 -18.16 -8.33
CA LYS A 373 7.26 -18.93 -9.41
C LYS A 373 8.05 -18.00 -10.32
N SER A 374 7.43 -16.91 -10.77
CA SER A 374 8.06 -15.89 -11.61
C SER A 374 9.27 -15.24 -10.94
N TYR A 375 9.19 -14.97 -9.61
CA TYR A 375 10.31 -14.46 -8.84
C TYR A 375 11.48 -15.45 -8.79
N VAL A 376 11.21 -16.71 -8.45
CA VAL A 376 12.25 -17.77 -8.40
C VAL A 376 12.85 -18.03 -9.78
N LYS A 377 12.07 -17.89 -10.85
CA LYS A 377 12.52 -17.95 -12.24
C LYS A 377 13.41 -16.76 -12.64
N GLY A 378 13.42 -15.67 -11.84
CA GLY A 378 14.25 -14.49 -12.09
C GLY A 378 13.56 -13.41 -12.94
N LEU A 379 12.24 -13.52 -13.19
CA LEU A 379 11.49 -12.56 -14.02
C LEU A 379 11.29 -11.18 -13.35
N TYR A 380 11.63 -11.04 -12.07
CA TYR A 380 11.69 -9.75 -11.37
C TYR A 380 13.11 -9.18 -11.27
N GLY A 381 14.12 -9.95 -11.69
CA GLY A 381 15.53 -9.63 -11.57
C GLY A 381 16.30 -10.63 -10.69
N LYS A 382 17.55 -10.32 -10.44
CA LYS A 382 18.45 -11.17 -9.65
C LYS A 382 18.19 -11.00 -8.16
N SER A 383 17.90 -12.10 -7.44
CA SER A 383 17.76 -12.09 -5.98
C SER A 383 19.06 -11.61 -5.29
N PRO A 384 18.97 -10.90 -4.16
CA PRO A 384 20.14 -10.39 -3.42
C PRO A 384 21.14 -11.47 -2.97
N ALA A 385 20.65 -12.65 -2.63
CA ALA A 385 21.43 -13.84 -2.35
C ALA A 385 20.99 -14.99 -3.24
N ALA A 386 21.86 -15.98 -3.44
CA ALA A 386 21.51 -17.20 -4.17
C ALA A 386 20.36 -17.95 -3.47
N ILE A 387 19.37 -18.35 -4.23
CA ILE A 387 18.28 -19.24 -3.80
C ILE A 387 18.82 -20.67 -3.82
N GLU A 388 18.47 -21.47 -2.81
CA GLU A 388 18.92 -22.85 -2.71
C GLU A 388 18.42 -23.70 -3.88
N ALA A 389 19.28 -24.52 -4.49
CA ALA A 389 18.95 -25.33 -5.67
C ALA A 389 17.76 -26.28 -5.42
N ALA A 390 17.70 -26.91 -4.24
CA ALA A 390 16.58 -27.77 -3.87
C ALA A 390 15.26 -27.01 -3.75
N PHE A 391 15.31 -25.73 -3.35
CA PHE A 391 14.12 -24.86 -3.31
C PHE A 391 13.69 -24.46 -4.72
N ILE A 392 14.63 -24.14 -5.61
CA ILE A 392 14.34 -23.84 -7.02
C ILE A 392 13.64 -25.04 -7.68
N GLU A 393 14.18 -26.23 -7.49
CA GLU A 393 13.60 -27.48 -8.02
C GLU A 393 12.17 -27.72 -7.46
N LYS A 394 11.96 -27.48 -6.16
CA LYS A 394 10.64 -27.59 -5.53
C LYS A 394 9.61 -26.64 -6.16
N ILE A 395 10.00 -25.39 -6.50
CA ILE A 395 9.09 -24.34 -6.99
C ILE A 395 8.88 -24.42 -8.50
N LEU A 396 9.95 -24.67 -9.27
CA LEU A 396 9.94 -24.61 -10.74
C LEU A 396 9.90 -25.99 -11.41
N GLY A 397 10.11 -27.09 -10.66
CA GLY A 397 10.27 -28.43 -11.24
C GLY A 397 11.51 -28.49 -12.13
N GLU A 398 11.33 -28.84 -13.39
CA GLU A 398 12.41 -28.94 -14.38
C GLU A 398 12.86 -27.61 -15.00
N GLU A 399 12.08 -26.51 -14.77
CA GLU A 399 12.42 -25.19 -15.31
C GLU A 399 13.65 -24.60 -14.61
N LYS A 400 14.44 -23.83 -15.34
CA LYS A 400 15.64 -23.18 -14.81
C LYS A 400 15.44 -21.67 -14.68
N PRO A 401 16.00 -21.04 -13.64
CA PRO A 401 16.06 -19.59 -13.56
C PRO A 401 16.84 -18.98 -14.74
N ILE A 402 16.43 -17.79 -15.15
CA ILE A 402 17.15 -16.98 -16.14
C ILE A 402 18.32 -16.23 -15.45
N ASP A 403 19.39 -15.97 -16.19
CA ASP A 403 20.58 -15.25 -15.72
C ASP A 403 20.80 -13.89 -16.43
N TYR A 404 19.95 -13.59 -17.40
CA TYR A 404 19.93 -12.34 -18.17
C TYR A 404 18.86 -11.37 -17.65
N ARG A 405 18.77 -10.17 -18.25
CA ARG A 405 17.76 -9.17 -17.89
C ARG A 405 16.38 -9.61 -18.40
N PRO A 406 15.37 -9.71 -17.53
CA PRO A 406 14.04 -10.21 -17.93
C PRO A 406 13.40 -9.44 -19.09
N ALA A 407 13.65 -8.14 -19.19
CA ALA A 407 13.08 -7.30 -20.24
C ALA A 407 13.68 -7.57 -21.63
N ASP A 408 14.80 -8.28 -21.73
CA ASP A 408 15.39 -8.64 -23.03
C ASP A 408 14.53 -9.63 -23.83
N ASP A 409 13.60 -10.33 -23.17
CA ASP A 409 12.62 -11.21 -23.81
C ASP A 409 11.37 -10.46 -24.31
N LEU A 410 11.21 -9.18 -23.99
CA LEU A 410 10.02 -8.42 -24.34
C LEU A 410 10.21 -7.75 -25.72
N ALA A 411 9.27 -8.03 -26.62
CA ALA A 411 9.18 -7.28 -27.86
C ALA A 411 8.68 -5.85 -27.61
N ASP A 412 8.99 -4.95 -28.53
CA ASP A 412 8.47 -3.56 -28.49
C ASP A 412 6.95 -3.55 -28.40
N THR A 413 6.42 -2.79 -27.43
CA THR A 413 4.99 -2.74 -27.13
C THR A 413 4.25 -1.70 -27.97
N LEU A 414 4.86 -0.54 -28.21
CA LEU A 414 4.18 0.61 -28.83
C LEU A 414 3.71 0.37 -30.26
N PRO A 415 4.44 -0.37 -31.14
CA PRO A 415 3.98 -0.61 -32.51
C PRO A 415 2.62 -1.32 -32.62
N THR A 416 2.29 -2.18 -31.65
CA THR A 416 1.06 -2.97 -31.62
C THR A 416 0.03 -2.52 -30.58
N ALA A 417 0.39 -1.51 -29.76
CA ALA A 417 -0.45 -1.05 -28.65
C ALA A 417 -1.88 -0.65 -29.09
N GLY A 418 -2.00 0.02 -30.25
CA GLY A 418 -3.30 0.43 -30.78
C GLY A 418 -4.18 -0.72 -31.26
N GLU A 419 -3.60 -1.84 -31.66
CA GLU A 419 -4.32 -3.00 -32.21
C GLU A 419 -5.04 -3.81 -31.10
N SER A 420 -4.52 -3.75 -29.88
CA SER A 420 -5.07 -4.49 -28.72
C SER A 420 -6.22 -3.74 -28.02
N ILE A 421 -6.51 -2.49 -28.42
CA ILE A 421 -7.56 -1.68 -27.80
C ILE A 421 -8.91 -2.06 -28.37
N SER A 422 -9.79 -2.61 -27.55
CA SER A 422 -11.12 -3.11 -27.96
C SER A 422 -12.04 -2.02 -28.52
N ASP A 423 -11.91 -0.77 -28.07
CA ASP A 423 -12.66 0.38 -28.57
C ASP A 423 -11.73 1.59 -28.78
N PRO A 424 -11.15 1.73 -29.98
CA PRO A 424 -10.27 2.84 -30.31
C PRO A 424 -10.91 4.24 -30.20
N THR A 425 -12.24 4.35 -30.20
CA THR A 425 -12.94 5.64 -30.09
C THR A 425 -12.79 6.29 -28.70
N LEU A 426 -12.42 5.51 -27.69
CA LEU A 426 -12.16 5.96 -26.33
C LEU A 426 -10.78 6.63 -26.18
N ILE A 427 -9.87 6.42 -27.13
CA ILE A 427 -8.53 6.98 -27.13
C ILE A 427 -8.55 8.38 -27.71
N THR A 428 -8.07 9.35 -26.96
CA THR A 428 -8.07 10.76 -27.36
C THR A 428 -6.68 11.29 -27.70
N ASN A 429 -5.64 10.67 -27.16
CA ASN A 429 -4.25 11.10 -27.33
C ASN A 429 -3.28 9.94 -27.04
N GLU A 430 -1.97 10.19 -27.18
CA GLU A 430 -0.93 9.20 -26.94
C GLU A 430 -0.80 8.81 -25.45
N GLU A 431 -1.09 9.73 -24.53
CA GLU A 431 -1.06 9.46 -23.09
C GLU A 431 -2.11 8.40 -22.70
N ASP A 432 -3.24 8.35 -23.40
CA ASP A 432 -4.24 7.28 -23.23
C ASP A 432 -3.65 5.92 -23.65
N ILE A 433 -2.88 5.88 -24.75
CA ILE A 433 -2.21 4.64 -25.20
C ILE A 433 -1.20 4.19 -24.13
N LEU A 434 -0.36 5.11 -23.61
CA LEU A 434 0.58 4.79 -22.54
C LEU A 434 -0.13 4.29 -21.29
N SER A 435 -1.23 4.94 -20.90
CA SER A 435 -2.04 4.52 -19.75
C SER A 435 -2.64 3.12 -19.95
N TYR A 436 -3.10 2.82 -21.16
CA TYR A 436 -3.60 1.50 -21.52
C TYR A 436 -2.50 0.43 -21.48
N CYS A 437 -1.32 0.70 -22.06
CA CYS A 437 -0.19 -0.25 -22.01
C CYS A 437 0.23 -0.60 -20.58
N LEU A 438 0.13 0.37 -19.66
CA LEU A 438 0.50 0.21 -18.25
C LEU A 438 -0.59 -0.51 -17.44
N PHE A 439 -1.86 -0.17 -17.65
CA PHE A 439 -3.02 -0.64 -16.88
C PHE A 439 -4.24 -0.85 -17.81
N PRO A 440 -4.26 -1.89 -18.66
CA PRO A 440 -5.25 -2.04 -19.72
C PRO A 440 -6.69 -1.93 -19.25
N GLU A 441 -7.12 -2.76 -18.32
CA GLU A 441 -8.50 -2.81 -17.83
C GLU A 441 -8.89 -1.52 -17.11
N VAL A 442 -8.03 -1.04 -16.21
CA VAL A 442 -8.28 0.17 -15.41
C VAL A 442 -8.36 1.42 -16.28
N ALA A 443 -7.49 1.51 -17.29
CA ALA A 443 -7.52 2.61 -18.24
C ALA A 443 -8.79 2.60 -19.08
N LEU A 444 -9.20 1.43 -19.59
CA LEU A 444 -10.48 1.31 -20.34
C LEU A 444 -11.70 1.68 -19.49
N GLU A 445 -11.74 1.27 -18.22
CA GLU A 445 -12.80 1.69 -17.30
C GLU A 445 -12.83 3.21 -17.11
N PHE A 446 -11.65 3.82 -16.92
CA PHE A 446 -11.54 5.27 -16.82
C PHE A 446 -11.99 5.95 -18.11
N PHE A 447 -11.59 5.47 -19.29
CA PHE A 447 -11.96 6.05 -20.56
C PHE A 447 -13.48 5.95 -20.81
N LYS A 448 -14.10 4.83 -20.50
CA LYS A 448 -15.56 4.66 -20.52
C LYS A 448 -16.24 5.66 -19.58
N TRP A 449 -15.75 5.79 -18.35
CA TRP A 449 -16.28 6.75 -17.38
C TRP A 449 -16.12 8.20 -17.87
N ARG A 450 -14.98 8.54 -18.45
CA ARG A 450 -14.67 9.86 -19.00
C ARG A 450 -15.60 10.22 -20.18
N ALA A 451 -16.03 9.24 -20.97
CA ALA A 451 -16.90 9.43 -22.12
C ALA A 451 -18.34 9.82 -21.74
N PHE A 452 -18.79 9.59 -20.51
CA PHE A 452 -20.07 10.12 -20.06
C PHE A 452 -20.06 11.65 -20.00
N PRO A 453 -21.20 12.32 -20.35
CA PRO A 453 -21.37 13.74 -20.05
C PRO A 453 -21.09 14.04 -18.58
N GLU A 454 -20.48 15.18 -18.28
CA GLU A 454 -19.99 15.49 -16.94
C GLU A 454 -21.07 15.37 -15.85
N ASN A 455 -22.29 15.83 -16.17
CA ASN A 455 -23.46 15.77 -15.29
C ASN A 455 -24.09 14.36 -15.15
N GLU A 456 -23.65 13.39 -15.94
CA GLU A 456 -24.17 12.02 -15.96
C GLU A 456 -23.11 11.00 -15.48
N ARG A 457 -21.91 11.47 -15.16
CA ARG A 457 -20.83 10.59 -14.69
C ARG A 457 -21.22 9.90 -13.39
N PRO A 458 -21.08 8.56 -13.31
CA PRO A 458 -21.26 7.84 -12.06
C PRO A 458 -20.31 8.37 -10.96
N LYS A 459 -20.73 8.24 -9.70
CA LYS A 459 -19.83 8.52 -8.57
C LYS A 459 -18.54 7.73 -8.72
N THR A 460 -17.43 8.34 -8.32
CA THR A 460 -16.15 7.65 -8.35
C THR A 460 -16.07 6.57 -7.27
N PRO A 461 -15.29 5.50 -7.45
CA PRO A 461 -15.09 4.51 -6.40
C PRO A 461 -14.62 5.13 -5.06
N ALA A 462 -13.80 6.18 -5.10
CA ALA A 462 -13.38 6.89 -3.91
C ALA A 462 -14.50 7.68 -3.21
N ASP A 463 -15.49 8.16 -3.96
CA ASP A 463 -16.68 8.82 -3.36
C ASP A 463 -17.57 7.80 -2.67
N ILE A 464 -17.77 6.64 -3.30
CA ILE A 464 -18.55 5.54 -2.72
C ILE A 464 -17.88 5.06 -1.43
N GLU A 465 -16.57 4.83 -1.45
CA GLU A 465 -15.77 4.42 -0.29
C GLU A 465 -15.89 5.42 0.88
N LEU A 466 -15.86 6.72 0.59
CA LEU A 466 -16.04 7.75 1.62
C LEU A 466 -17.47 7.79 2.19
N GLU A 467 -18.49 7.56 1.37
CA GLU A 467 -19.88 7.51 1.82
C GLU A 467 -20.15 6.26 2.69
N GLU A 468 -19.55 5.12 2.36
CA GLU A 468 -19.67 3.89 3.16
C GLU A 468 -19.01 4.07 4.55
N LEU A 469 -17.89 4.77 4.61
CA LEU A 469 -17.19 5.05 5.87
C LEU A 469 -17.86 6.14 6.70
N ASN A 470 -18.54 7.08 6.06
CA ASN A 470 -19.27 8.18 6.67
C ASN A 470 -20.70 8.19 6.13
N PRO A 471 -21.55 7.21 6.51
CA PRO A 471 -22.92 7.20 6.03
C PRO A 471 -23.56 8.55 6.40
N PRO A 472 -24.26 9.21 5.45
CA PRO A 472 -24.92 10.48 5.76
C PRO A 472 -25.85 10.26 6.95
N GLU A 473 -25.68 11.06 8.01
CA GLU A 473 -26.68 11.12 9.07
C GLU A 473 -28.02 11.33 8.38
N LEU A 474 -28.98 10.45 8.65
CA LEU A 474 -30.33 10.59 8.14
C LEU A 474 -30.84 11.94 8.62
N VAL A 475 -30.70 12.96 7.80
CA VAL A 475 -31.38 14.23 7.99
C VAL A 475 -32.84 13.91 7.75
N GLU A 476 -33.54 13.60 8.83
CA GLU A 476 -34.98 13.51 8.80
C GLU A 476 -35.50 14.83 8.24
N SER A 477 -36.01 14.79 7.02
CA SER A 477 -36.67 15.92 6.41
C SER A 477 -37.82 16.36 7.33
N GLU A 478 -37.69 17.54 7.91
CA GLU A 478 -38.80 18.28 8.56
C GLU A 478 -39.87 18.60 7.51
N ALA A 479 -40.68 17.63 7.15
CA ALA A 479 -41.92 17.85 6.44
C ALA A 479 -42.87 16.65 6.55
N ALA A 480 -43.38 16.38 7.72
CA ALA A 480 -44.73 15.85 7.96
C ALA A 480 -44.95 15.66 9.47
N VAL A 481 -45.17 16.73 10.16
CA VAL A 481 -45.81 16.68 11.50
C VAL A 481 -47.23 16.22 11.30
N ASN A 482 -47.49 14.95 11.60
CA ASN A 482 -48.82 14.51 11.99
C ASN A 482 -48.73 13.71 13.28
N LYS A 483 -49.42 14.25 14.26
CA LYS A 483 -49.51 13.81 15.64
C LYS A 483 -49.88 12.34 15.75
N GLN A 484 -49.07 11.52 16.44
CA GLN A 484 -49.48 10.54 17.43
C GLN A 484 -48.33 9.65 17.88
N ASN A 485 -48.02 9.75 19.17
CA ASN A 485 -47.17 8.94 20.07
C ASN A 485 -45.64 9.21 20.07
N PRO A 486 -45.11 9.62 21.22
CA PRO A 486 -43.69 9.78 21.46
C PRO A 486 -43.11 8.61 22.22
N GLU A 487 -42.35 7.74 21.56
CA GLU A 487 -41.23 7.04 22.20
C GLU A 487 -39.98 7.31 21.36
N VAL A 488 -39.43 8.53 21.55
CA VAL A 488 -38.12 8.93 21.05
C VAL A 488 -37.07 8.37 22.00
N LEU A 489 -36.22 7.47 21.54
CA LEU A 489 -34.98 7.10 22.22
C LEU A 489 -34.09 8.36 22.31
N ASN A 490 -34.17 9.07 23.42
CA ASN A 490 -33.27 10.17 23.75
C ASN A 490 -31.83 9.62 23.92
N PRO A 491 -30.80 10.35 23.46
CA PRO A 491 -29.42 9.99 23.76
C PRO A 491 -29.27 9.84 25.29
N ILE A 492 -28.61 8.77 25.71
CA ILE A 492 -28.45 8.39 27.12
C ILE A 492 -27.82 9.53 27.93
N LEU A 493 -26.94 10.34 27.31
CA LEU A 493 -26.31 11.52 27.90
C LEU A 493 -26.28 12.68 26.91
N HIS A 494 -26.70 13.87 27.36
CA HIS A 494 -26.58 15.14 26.63
C HIS A 494 -25.21 15.80 26.94
N PRO A 495 -24.62 16.67 26.08
CA PRO A 495 -23.38 17.37 26.38
C PRO A 495 -23.36 18.09 27.74
N ASP A 496 -24.49 18.64 28.17
CA ASP A 496 -24.63 19.30 29.46
C ASP A 496 -24.57 18.33 30.67
N ASP A 497 -24.86 17.04 30.47
CA ASP A 497 -24.76 16.01 31.51
C ASP A 497 -23.31 15.77 31.94
N TYR A 498 -22.32 15.97 31.04
CA TYR A 498 -20.89 15.78 31.36
C TYR A 498 -20.39 16.86 32.33
N SER A 499 -20.83 18.10 32.19
CA SER A 499 -20.46 19.18 33.12
C SER A 499 -21.08 18.97 34.49
N GLY A 500 -22.33 18.49 34.52
CA GLY A 500 -23.04 18.11 35.74
C GLY A 500 -22.39 16.95 36.48
N MET A 501 -21.99 15.89 35.75
CA MET A 501 -21.28 14.75 36.33
C MET A 501 -19.89 15.13 36.89
N SER A 502 -19.12 15.95 36.17
CA SER A 502 -17.84 16.45 36.66
C SER A 502 -18.00 17.20 37.99
N THR A 503 -18.99 18.06 38.10
CA THR A 503 -19.31 18.80 39.34
C THR A 503 -19.75 17.87 40.48
N LEU A 504 -20.52 16.82 40.19
CA LEU A 504 -20.93 15.82 41.19
C LEU A 504 -19.77 14.98 41.70
N ILE A 505 -18.85 14.59 40.83
CA ILE A 505 -17.63 13.84 41.17
C ILE A 505 -16.74 14.69 42.08
N GLU A 506 -16.57 15.97 41.74
CA GLU A 506 -15.78 16.90 42.53
C GLU A 506 -16.38 17.12 43.94
N LYS A 507 -17.70 17.29 44.01
CA LYS A 507 -18.42 17.40 45.29
C LYS A 507 -18.35 16.12 46.10
N ALA A 508 -18.49 14.94 45.49
CA ALA A 508 -18.38 13.67 46.16
C ALA A 508 -16.97 13.47 46.74
N SER A 509 -15.93 13.87 46.00
CA SER A 509 -14.54 13.86 46.47
C SER A 509 -14.33 14.79 47.65
N ASN A 510 -14.84 16.01 47.59
CA ASN A 510 -14.73 16.99 48.67
C ASN A 510 -15.50 16.60 49.94
N LEU A 511 -16.57 15.83 49.80
CA LEU A 511 -17.37 15.28 50.91
C LEU A 511 -16.84 13.93 51.41
N GLN A 512 -15.75 13.42 50.84
CA GLN A 512 -15.14 12.13 51.20
C GLN A 512 -16.10 10.94 51.16
N LEU A 513 -16.99 10.92 50.17
CA LEU A 513 -17.93 9.82 49.99
C LEU A 513 -17.21 8.55 49.53
N ASN A 514 -17.49 7.41 50.13
CA ASN A 514 -16.89 6.12 49.80
C ASN A 514 -17.45 5.53 48.49
N GLU A 515 -18.66 5.90 48.12
CA GLU A 515 -19.31 5.41 46.90
C GLU A 515 -20.27 6.48 46.35
N LEU A 516 -20.24 6.67 45.04
CA LEU A 516 -21.20 7.50 44.28
C LEU A 516 -21.75 6.66 43.13
N THR A 517 -23.05 6.48 43.08
CA THR A 517 -23.72 5.82 41.97
C THR A 517 -24.72 6.77 41.31
N LEU A 518 -24.61 6.91 40.00
CA LEU A 518 -25.48 7.75 39.16
C LEU A 518 -26.20 6.85 38.16
N ASN A 519 -27.52 6.89 38.13
CA ASN A 519 -28.36 6.14 37.19
C ASN A 519 -29.23 7.13 36.38
N LYS A 520 -29.23 6.98 35.07
CA LYS A 520 -30.10 7.72 34.14
C LYS A 520 -30.50 6.80 32.98
N GLY A 521 -31.73 6.28 33.03
CA GLY A 521 -32.16 5.25 32.07
C GLY A 521 -31.24 4.01 32.11
N ASP A 522 -30.71 3.62 30.98
CA ASP A 522 -29.78 2.48 30.87
C ASP A 522 -28.32 2.87 31.23
N PHE A 523 -28.06 4.14 31.51
CA PHE A 523 -26.71 4.59 31.92
C PHE A 523 -26.56 4.42 33.45
N ASN A 524 -25.47 3.73 33.84
CA ASN A 524 -25.10 3.51 35.24
C ASN A 524 -23.60 3.80 35.44
N LEU A 525 -23.26 4.79 36.27
CA LEU A 525 -21.91 5.12 36.67
C LEU A 525 -21.73 4.88 38.16
N SER A 526 -20.83 3.99 38.56
CA SER A 526 -20.48 3.73 39.95
C SER A 526 -18.97 4.04 40.18
N LEU A 527 -18.72 4.95 41.11
CA LEU A 527 -17.37 5.36 41.53
C LEU A 527 -17.19 4.98 43.00
N ARG A 528 -16.05 4.33 43.33
CA ARG A 528 -15.69 3.94 44.71
C ARG A 528 -14.33 4.53 45.05
N SER A 529 -14.24 5.12 46.22
CA SER A 529 -12.99 5.57 46.84
C SER A 529 -12.43 4.43 47.71
N GLY A 530 -11.25 3.89 47.36
CA GLY A 530 -10.63 2.83 48.17
C GLY A 530 -9.23 2.49 47.70
N ALA A 531 -8.31 2.27 48.67
CA ALA A 531 -6.96 1.82 48.42
C ALA A 531 -6.93 0.42 47.80
N ILE A 532 -6.08 0.24 46.80
CA ILE A 532 -5.86 -1.02 46.10
C ILE A 532 -5.33 -2.08 47.07
N SER A 533 -6.13 -3.12 47.32
CA SER A 533 -5.69 -4.40 47.90
C SER A 533 -5.87 -5.50 46.87
N PRO A 534 -4.94 -6.44 46.72
CA PRO A 534 -4.97 -7.43 45.63
C PRO A 534 -6.09 -8.44 45.89
N VAL A 535 -6.96 -8.60 44.90
CA VAL A 535 -8.03 -9.59 44.91
C VAL A 535 -7.51 -10.92 44.39
N THR A 536 -7.54 -11.91 45.24
CA THR A 536 -7.33 -13.31 44.91
C THR A 536 -8.51 -13.86 44.12
N ASN A 537 -8.21 -14.60 43.07
CA ASN A 537 -9.15 -15.32 42.22
C ASN A 537 -10.00 -16.33 43.03
N SER A 538 -11.29 -16.24 42.91
CA SER A 538 -12.20 -17.37 43.17
C SER A 538 -13.31 -17.38 42.12
N SER A 539 -13.31 -18.45 41.33
CA SER A 539 -14.35 -18.78 40.34
C SER A 539 -15.71 -19.10 41.01
N PRO A 540 -16.80 -18.81 40.35
CA PRO A 540 -18.02 -19.56 40.56
C PRO A 540 -18.44 -20.35 39.34
N SER A 541 -18.77 -21.60 39.60
CA SER A 541 -19.46 -22.57 38.74
C SER A 541 -20.96 -22.25 38.54
N PRO A 542 -21.63 -22.94 37.63
CA PRO A 542 -22.70 -22.38 36.80
C PRO A 542 -24.10 -22.67 37.35
N LEU A 543 -25.04 -21.81 36.99
CA LEU A 543 -26.47 -22.13 37.10
C LEU A 543 -27.20 -21.81 35.80
N SER A 544 -27.78 -22.86 35.26
CA SER A 544 -28.65 -22.92 34.09
C SER A 544 -30.01 -22.25 34.32
N LYS A 545 -30.55 -21.62 33.26
CA LYS A 545 -31.85 -21.97 32.62
C LYS A 545 -32.34 -20.85 31.69
N THR A 546 -32.46 -21.27 30.44
CA THR A 546 -33.59 -21.13 29.50
C THR A 546 -34.51 -19.89 29.61
N THR A 547 -34.55 -19.07 28.58
CA THR A 547 -35.80 -18.66 27.92
C THR A 547 -35.55 -18.13 26.51
N GLU A 548 -36.47 -18.45 25.65
CA GLU A 548 -36.57 -18.39 24.21
C GLU A 548 -36.30 -17.03 23.57
N ASN A 549 -35.53 -17.03 22.46
CA ASN A 549 -35.42 -15.92 21.51
C ASN A 549 -36.52 -16.03 20.45
N LYS A 550 -37.35 -15.01 20.36
CA LYS A 550 -38.14 -14.73 19.16
C LYS A 550 -37.30 -13.87 18.20
N ALA A 551 -37.01 -14.42 17.05
CA ALA A 551 -36.37 -13.74 15.92
C ALA A 551 -37.34 -12.69 15.34
N ILE A 552 -36.77 -11.51 15.02
CA ILE A 552 -37.42 -10.52 14.17
C ILE A 552 -36.71 -10.61 12.81
N GLU A 553 -37.47 -11.10 11.82
CA GLU A 553 -37.06 -11.13 10.41
C GLU A 553 -37.03 -9.70 9.83
N ALA A 554 -35.89 -9.32 9.31
CA ALA A 554 -35.78 -8.18 8.41
C ALA A 554 -35.82 -8.71 6.97
N SER A 555 -36.79 -8.25 6.22
CA SER A 555 -37.05 -8.59 4.82
C SER A 555 -35.88 -8.15 3.93
N LYS A 556 -35.20 -9.13 3.33
CA LYS A 556 -34.35 -8.94 2.15
C LYS A 556 -35.19 -9.15 0.89
N ALA A 557 -35.12 -8.22 -0.02
CA ALA A 557 -35.63 -8.37 -1.36
C ALA A 557 -34.86 -9.51 -2.06
N GLU A 558 -35.56 -10.53 -2.50
CA GLU A 558 -35.04 -11.67 -3.22
C GLU A 558 -34.72 -11.27 -4.66
N VAL A 559 -33.42 -11.29 -4.99
CA VAL A 559 -32.98 -11.53 -6.36
C VAL A 559 -32.79 -13.04 -6.46
N SER A 560 -33.65 -13.69 -7.20
CA SER A 560 -33.64 -15.13 -7.44
C SER A 560 -32.42 -15.51 -8.28
N THR A 561 -31.35 -15.96 -7.66
CA THR A 561 -30.37 -16.85 -8.26
C THR A 561 -30.66 -18.25 -7.76
N GLU A 562 -30.94 -19.18 -8.65
CA GLU A 562 -31.05 -20.60 -8.35
C GLU A 562 -29.75 -21.10 -7.68
N LYS A 563 -29.76 -21.26 -6.35
CA LYS A 563 -28.73 -21.99 -5.64
C LYS A 563 -28.81 -23.45 -6.08
N THR A 564 -27.92 -23.90 -6.95
CA THR A 564 -27.70 -25.31 -7.22
C THR A 564 -27.27 -25.99 -5.92
N ASN A 565 -28.14 -26.91 -5.44
CA ASN A 565 -27.89 -27.66 -4.20
C ASN A 565 -26.62 -28.51 -4.35
N ALA A 566 -25.54 -28.11 -3.70
CA ALA A 566 -24.28 -28.86 -3.61
C ALA A 566 -24.42 -30.24 -2.91
N ASN A 567 -25.54 -30.48 -2.23
CA ASN A 567 -25.82 -31.71 -1.49
C ASN A 567 -26.11 -32.97 -2.36
N ASN A 568 -26.05 -32.87 -3.69
CA ASN A 568 -26.35 -33.98 -4.59
C ASN A 568 -25.13 -34.75 -5.13
N TYR A 569 -23.90 -34.30 -4.84
CA TYR A 569 -22.69 -34.93 -5.39
C TYR A 569 -21.83 -35.51 -4.25
N PRO A 570 -21.49 -36.81 -4.33
CA PRO A 570 -20.75 -37.49 -3.25
C PRO A 570 -19.27 -37.05 -3.17
N ASN A 571 -18.70 -36.56 -4.27
CA ASN A 571 -17.32 -36.11 -4.34
C ASN A 571 -17.25 -34.73 -4.99
N THR A 572 -16.53 -33.81 -4.34
CA THR A 572 -16.33 -32.45 -4.83
C THR A 572 -14.85 -32.05 -4.68
N ILE A 573 -14.41 -31.12 -5.53
CA ILE A 573 -13.21 -30.34 -5.28
C ILE A 573 -13.68 -29.05 -4.64
N ASP A 574 -13.25 -28.84 -3.38
CA ASP A 574 -13.66 -27.71 -2.57
C ASP A 574 -12.60 -26.62 -2.57
N SER A 575 -13.03 -25.36 -2.45
CA SER A 575 -12.12 -24.25 -2.36
C SER A 575 -11.28 -24.29 -1.09
N ILE A 576 -9.98 -24.18 -1.25
CA ILE A 576 -9.01 -24.17 -0.16
C ILE A 576 -8.87 -22.79 0.50
N MET A 577 -9.43 -21.74 -0.12
CA MET A 577 -9.38 -20.34 0.33
C MET A 577 -10.62 -19.56 -0.11
N ALA A 578 -10.86 -18.42 0.49
CA ALA A 578 -11.85 -17.46 0.00
C ALA A 578 -11.24 -16.56 -1.07
N GLY A 579 -12.03 -16.17 -2.08
CA GLY A 579 -11.58 -15.33 -3.20
C GLY A 579 -12.60 -15.27 -4.32
N THR A 580 -12.20 -14.77 -5.49
CA THR A 580 -13.01 -14.74 -6.70
C THR A 580 -12.61 -15.89 -7.61
N PHE A 581 -13.57 -16.68 -8.05
CA PHE A 581 -13.34 -17.84 -8.93
C PHE A 581 -13.26 -17.44 -10.40
N TYR A 582 -12.25 -17.94 -11.11
CA TYR A 582 -12.11 -17.80 -12.55
C TYR A 582 -11.89 -19.16 -13.22
N HIS A 583 -12.67 -19.47 -14.23
CA HIS A 583 -12.56 -20.74 -14.96
C HIS A 583 -11.52 -20.70 -16.09
N ALA A 584 -10.94 -19.54 -16.41
CA ALA A 584 -9.97 -19.34 -17.48
C ALA A 584 -8.88 -18.35 -17.06
N SER A 585 -7.76 -18.31 -17.79
CA SER A 585 -6.65 -17.40 -17.54
C SER A 585 -6.89 -15.95 -17.98
N GLY A 586 -8.01 -15.65 -18.66
CA GLY A 586 -8.37 -14.31 -19.14
C GLY A 586 -9.79 -14.28 -19.71
N VAL A 587 -10.30 -13.08 -20.00
CA VAL A 587 -11.69 -12.84 -20.41
C VAL A 587 -12.06 -13.60 -21.70
N ASP A 588 -11.13 -13.72 -22.65
CA ASP A 588 -11.33 -14.40 -23.93
C ASP A 588 -10.56 -15.75 -24.03
N ALA A 589 -10.03 -16.24 -22.90
CA ALA A 589 -9.31 -17.51 -22.88
C ALA A 589 -10.26 -18.71 -22.76
N THR A 590 -9.83 -19.85 -23.30
CA THR A 590 -10.56 -21.12 -23.14
C THR A 590 -10.56 -21.54 -21.66
N PRO A 591 -11.70 -22.04 -21.13
CA PRO A 591 -11.75 -22.59 -19.78
C PRO A 591 -10.72 -23.72 -19.59
N PHE A 592 -10.11 -23.76 -18.40
CA PHE A 592 -9.16 -24.82 -18.04
C PHE A 592 -9.81 -26.20 -18.09
N VAL A 593 -11.06 -26.30 -17.64
CA VAL A 593 -11.85 -27.52 -17.64
C VAL A 593 -13.29 -27.25 -18.02
N SER A 594 -13.96 -28.28 -18.55
CA SER A 594 -15.38 -28.28 -18.84
C SER A 594 -16.03 -29.57 -18.31
N GLU A 595 -17.37 -29.59 -18.24
CA GLU A 595 -18.09 -30.80 -17.87
C GLU A 595 -17.72 -31.95 -18.82
N GLY A 596 -17.32 -33.09 -18.25
CA GLY A 596 -16.83 -34.26 -18.99
C GLY A 596 -15.32 -34.34 -19.18
N SER A 597 -14.54 -33.33 -18.82
CA SER A 597 -13.07 -33.33 -18.89
C SER A 597 -12.50 -34.40 -17.96
N THR A 598 -11.52 -35.17 -18.45
CA THR A 598 -10.72 -36.11 -17.65
C THR A 598 -9.41 -35.42 -17.30
N LEU A 599 -9.00 -35.52 -16.05
CA LEU A 599 -7.86 -34.81 -15.47
C LEU A 599 -6.90 -35.79 -14.84
N GLU A 600 -5.62 -35.49 -14.93
CA GLU A 600 -4.57 -36.12 -14.15
C GLU A 600 -4.30 -35.31 -12.87
N GLU A 601 -3.75 -35.94 -11.86
CA GLU A 601 -3.32 -35.22 -10.65
C GLU A 601 -2.30 -34.14 -11.02
N GLY A 602 -2.58 -32.89 -10.60
CA GLY A 602 -1.76 -31.73 -10.90
C GLY A 602 -2.26 -30.85 -12.06
N ASP A 603 -3.23 -31.31 -12.85
CA ASP A 603 -3.82 -30.48 -13.92
C ASP A 603 -4.51 -29.24 -13.33
N ILE A 604 -4.30 -28.06 -13.92
CA ILE A 604 -4.93 -26.81 -13.48
C ILE A 604 -6.42 -26.86 -13.84
N ILE A 605 -7.27 -26.63 -12.84
CA ILE A 605 -8.74 -26.68 -12.98
C ILE A 605 -9.42 -25.31 -12.93
N CYS A 606 -8.85 -24.36 -12.22
CA CYS A 606 -9.36 -22.99 -12.11
C CYS A 606 -8.29 -22.06 -11.55
N ILE A 607 -8.60 -20.77 -11.56
CA ILE A 607 -7.85 -19.76 -10.83
C ILE A 607 -8.76 -19.17 -9.75
N ILE A 608 -8.20 -18.97 -8.56
CA ILE A 608 -8.86 -18.20 -7.49
C ILE A 608 -8.05 -16.93 -7.28
N GLU A 609 -8.66 -15.78 -7.57
CA GLU A 609 -8.07 -14.50 -7.20
C GLU A 609 -8.32 -14.27 -5.71
N ALA A 610 -7.26 -14.40 -4.94
CA ALA A 610 -7.23 -14.10 -3.53
C ALA A 610 -6.07 -13.17 -3.24
N MET A 611 -6.29 -12.14 -2.42
CA MET A 611 -5.24 -11.21 -2.01
C MET A 611 -4.60 -10.43 -3.18
N LYS A 612 -5.38 -10.19 -4.27
CA LYS A 612 -4.95 -9.54 -5.53
C LYS A 612 -3.91 -10.35 -6.33
N LEU A 613 -3.80 -11.64 -6.07
CA LEU A 613 -2.96 -12.57 -6.81
C LEU A 613 -3.82 -13.71 -7.35
N PHE A 614 -3.43 -14.21 -8.52
CA PHE A 614 -4.08 -15.32 -9.21
C PHE A 614 -3.45 -16.63 -8.79
N ASN A 615 -4.22 -17.46 -8.09
CA ASN A 615 -3.75 -18.75 -7.56
C ASN A 615 -4.34 -19.86 -8.40
N GLU A 616 -3.47 -20.59 -9.11
CA GLU A 616 -3.83 -21.78 -9.86
C GLU A 616 -4.19 -22.91 -8.91
N ILE A 617 -5.35 -23.50 -9.09
CA ILE A 617 -5.81 -24.67 -8.33
C ILE A 617 -5.69 -25.88 -9.23
N ALA A 618 -4.98 -26.89 -8.73
CA ALA A 618 -4.76 -28.14 -9.43
C ALA A 618 -5.72 -29.25 -8.97
N ALA A 619 -5.96 -30.22 -9.84
CA ALA A 619 -6.70 -31.44 -9.51
C ALA A 619 -5.96 -32.24 -8.44
N PRO A 620 -6.63 -32.61 -7.31
CA PRO A 620 -5.99 -33.32 -6.21
C PRO A 620 -5.72 -34.79 -6.51
N SER A 621 -6.27 -35.33 -7.56
CA SER A 621 -6.13 -36.72 -8.02
C SER A 621 -6.67 -36.89 -9.43
N ASN A 622 -6.40 -38.02 -10.05
CA ASN A 622 -7.01 -38.38 -11.33
C ASN A 622 -8.53 -38.44 -11.18
N CYS A 623 -9.24 -37.65 -11.96
CA CYS A 623 -10.68 -37.55 -11.85
C CYS A 623 -11.35 -37.05 -13.15
N LYS A 624 -12.66 -37.17 -13.22
CA LYS A 624 -13.49 -36.63 -14.30
C LYS A 624 -14.41 -35.56 -13.73
N ILE A 625 -14.46 -34.40 -14.41
CA ILE A 625 -15.39 -33.33 -14.03
C ILE A 625 -16.81 -33.72 -14.42
N VAL A 626 -17.67 -33.80 -13.42
CA VAL A 626 -19.11 -34.07 -13.61
C VAL A 626 -19.86 -32.76 -13.85
N LYS A 627 -19.55 -31.74 -13.03
CA LYS A 627 -20.20 -30.44 -13.11
C LYS A 627 -19.35 -29.34 -12.48
N VAL A 628 -19.36 -28.16 -13.06
CA VAL A 628 -18.84 -26.93 -12.44
C VAL A 628 -19.98 -26.29 -11.62
N LEU A 629 -19.73 -26.06 -10.32
CA LEU A 629 -20.75 -25.65 -9.34
C LEU A 629 -20.78 -24.15 -9.07
N VAL A 630 -19.78 -23.41 -9.54
CA VAL A 630 -19.61 -21.96 -9.32
C VAL A 630 -19.46 -21.22 -10.63
N SER A 631 -19.91 -19.97 -10.66
CA SER A 631 -19.88 -19.13 -11.87
C SER A 631 -18.55 -18.35 -11.96
N ASN A 632 -18.12 -17.99 -13.19
CA ASN A 632 -16.96 -17.14 -13.39
C ASN A 632 -17.17 -15.76 -12.75
N GLY A 633 -16.19 -15.28 -11.96
CA GLY A 633 -16.30 -14.03 -11.21
C GLY A 633 -17.08 -14.13 -9.89
N GLU A 634 -17.51 -15.33 -9.48
CA GLU A 634 -18.23 -15.56 -8.22
C GLU A 634 -17.29 -15.46 -7.02
N LEU A 635 -17.74 -14.75 -5.98
CA LEU A 635 -17.08 -14.74 -4.68
C LEU A 635 -17.33 -16.06 -3.95
N ILE A 636 -16.25 -16.78 -3.66
CA ILE A 636 -16.28 -18.09 -3.00
C ILE A 636 -15.68 -18.03 -1.60
N THR A 637 -16.12 -18.96 -0.74
CA THR A 637 -15.59 -19.10 0.62
C THR A 637 -14.73 -20.37 0.75
N LYS A 638 -13.85 -20.42 1.74
CA LYS A 638 -13.06 -21.63 2.04
C LYS A 638 -14.00 -22.80 2.34
N GLY A 639 -13.75 -23.96 1.71
CA GLY A 639 -14.58 -25.16 1.84
C GLY A 639 -15.84 -25.15 0.97
N GLN A 640 -16.05 -24.13 0.13
CA GLN A 640 -17.16 -24.13 -0.84
C GLN A 640 -16.86 -25.10 -1.97
N PRO A 641 -17.79 -26.01 -2.34
CA PRO A 641 -17.64 -26.89 -3.49
C PRO A 641 -17.53 -26.11 -4.80
N LEU A 642 -16.46 -26.33 -5.55
CA LEU A 642 -16.19 -25.69 -6.84
C LEU A 642 -16.63 -26.56 -8.01
N MET A 643 -16.32 -27.85 -7.92
CA MET A 643 -16.58 -28.83 -8.99
C MET A 643 -17.00 -30.16 -8.39
N ALA A 644 -17.99 -30.78 -8.99
CA ALA A 644 -18.36 -32.16 -8.74
C ALA A 644 -17.48 -33.09 -9.60
N ILE A 645 -16.95 -34.17 -9.00
CA ILE A 645 -16.02 -35.08 -9.68
C ILE A 645 -16.42 -36.54 -9.51
N GLU A 646 -15.90 -37.35 -10.42
CA GLU A 646 -15.90 -38.81 -10.35
C GLU A 646 -14.44 -39.27 -10.38
N TYR A 647 -14.00 -40.06 -9.41
CA TYR A 647 -12.63 -40.59 -9.41
C TYR A 647 -12.46 -41.60 -10.53
N SER A 648 -11.33 -41.54 -11.24
CA SER A 648 -10.99 -42.40 -12.35
C SER A 648 -10.44 -43.73 -11.87
#